data_ddf1a1e36d35d701378357d395de6335
#
_entry.id   ddf1a1e36d35d701378357d395de6335
#
_cell.length_a   1.000
_cell.length_b   1.000
_cell.length_c   1.000
_cell.angle_alpha   90.00
_cell.angle_beta   90.00
_cell.angle_gamma   90.00
#
_symmetry.space_group_name_H-M   'P 1'
#
loop_
_entity.id
_entity.type
_entity.pdbx_description
1 polymer ?
#
loop_
_entity_poly.entity_id
_entity_poly.type
_entity_poly.pdbx_seq_one_letter_code
_entity_poly.pdbx_strand_id
1 'polypeptide(L)'
;MADKFLVIDGSSLIHRAFFALPPLTTRQGIHTGAVYGLCNMLLKLLDEVKPRYMAVAFDKSRKTFRSKLYAEYKAQRKPTPSELSEQFPLAMKVLECMGIRTLELDDYEADDIIGTFAAQAPPEVEVIIVTGDRDELQLIDKRTKVFYTKRGISDIQVFDEAEFAANYEGLQPKQLIELKGLMGDTSDNIPGVPGVGPKTAMKLIKEYGNVETVLENIDKVSGKSLKTKLTDNKESALLSKQLATICTEAPVDTAVQTYELQPMKEEARTLLQDLEFRNMYERFAAVLGGAQDSFDLFGEAVEQEGLSQVAVNTPQLAEELFGALAKAKQPVAVHAQVAGQLPELYFSSAEILVDDKIYVLDAQSGCWDKFDSWLADAGCKKITIDSKELYKCCLCRQVKVQGIVDDVALAGYVADPGHSSYSLENLSRRNLPGVLATPCENLQQLASKLRGLLAEQQQLKLYEEFELPLAPVLAQMEFAGITPDKELLLQLNEDMGHRIAKLDALAQEQAGEEFNLKSPKQLGVILFERLQLPVIKKTKTGYSTDGKVLEALEGKHPLIATILEHRKLAKLQSTYLEGLQPLINPKTGRIHTHFQQTVTVTGRLSSTDPNLQNIPARTEEGRQIRRIFVPGAGYDLLMSCDYSQVELRILACIAQDELLLEAFRHGQDIHARTAAEVFDVPLEEVTPEMRSRAKAVNFGIVYGISDFGLAKQLDVGRKEAAGYIDSYFERYTGVKKYMEDIVAKAREQGYVSTLMGRRRYLPEIRSSNFNLRSFAERTAINTPIQGTAADIMKKAMIAVQRELDKAQCKSRILLQVHDELVLEVTEDEKEQVAQLVRTAMEGAASLDIPLLADVNCGRDWAETK
;
A
#
# COMPACT_ATOMS: atom_id res chain seq x y z
N MET A 1 -1.35 18.70 -33.79
CA MET A 1 -1.04 19.06 -32.39
C MET A 1 0.36 19.66 -32.42
N ALA A 2 0.65 20.65 -31.58
CA ALA A 2 2.02 21.17 -31.47
C ALA A 2 2.95 20.06 -30.95
N ASP A 3 4.18 20.02 -31.50
CA ASP A 3 5.20 19.10 -30.96
C ASP A 3 5.54 19.50 -29.51
N LYS A 4 5.74 18.51 -28.63
CA LYS A 4 6.00 18.73 -27.21
C LYS A 4 7.46 18.47 -26.90
N PHE A 5 8.07 19.39 -26.16
CA PHE A 5 9.40 19.23 -25.61
C PHE A 5 9.30 19.07 -24.08
N LEU A 6 9.60 17.89 -23.58
CA LEU A 6 9.62 17.58 -22.14
C LEU A 6 11.01 17.84 -21.59
N VAL A 7 11.13 18.83 -20.70
CA VAL A 7 12.38 19.22 -20.07
C VAL A 7 12.28 18.93 -18.57
N ILE A 8 13.21 18.14 -18.04
CA ILE A 8 13.13 17.61 -16.68
C ILE A 8 14.31 18.10 -15.84
N ASP A 9 14.01 18.61 -14.67
CA ASP A 9 14.99 18.79 -13.58
C ASP A 9 15.32 17.43 -12.95
N GLY A 10 16.38 16.80 -13.46
CA GLY A 10 16.84 15.48 -13.02
C GLY A 10 17.34 15.49 -11.58
N SER A 11 18.02 16.60 -11.17
CA SER A 11 18.52 16.78 -9.81
C SER A 11 17.38 16.79 -8.80
N SER A 12 16.34 17.55 -9.06
CA SER A 12 15.17 17.64 -8.18
C SER A 12 14.41 16.29 -8.13
N LEU A 13 14.17 15.64 -9.28
CA LEU A 13 13.42 14.40 -9.31
C LEU A 13 14.16 13.23 -8.65
N ILE A 14 15.47 13.09 -8.84
CA ILE A 14 16.25 12.01 -8.22
C ILE A 14 16.31 12.18 -6.69
N HIS A 15 16.50 13.42 -6.21
CA HIS A 15 16.40 13.75 -4.79
C HIS A 15 15.02 13.38 -4.22
N ARG A 16 13.96 13.73 -4.92
CA ARG A 16 12.59 13.42 -4.52
C ARG A 16 12.34 11.91 -4.46
N ALA A 17 12.79 11.16 -5.46
CA ALA A 17 12.67 9.70 -5.51
C ALA A 17 13.39 9.04 -4.33
N PHE A 18 14.60 9.50 -4.01
CA PHE A 18 15.39 9.01 -2.87
C PHE A 18 14.67 9.15 -1.53
N PHE A 19 14.03 10.30 -1.28
CA PHE A 19 13.33 10.54 -0.02
C PHE A 19 11.89 10.02 0.02
N ALA A 20 11.31 9.64 -1.13
CA ALA A 20 9.95 9.13 -1.23
C ALA A 20 9.88 7.61 -1.10
N LEU A 21 10.93 6.90 -1.48
CA LEU A 21 10.98 5.43 -1.47
C LEU A 21 11.84 4.92 -0.31
N PRO A 22 11.56 3.70 0.17
CA PRO A 22 12.47 3.02 1.09
C PRO A 22 13.82 2.77 0.40
N PRO A 23 14.92 2.63 1.15
CA PRO A 23 16.21 2.29 0.58
C PRO A 23 16.14 0.94 -0.15
N LEU A 24 16.32 0.97 -1.47
CA LEU A 24 16.42 -0.22 -2.32
C LEU A 24 17.88 -0.43 -2.70
N THR A 25 18.34 -1.68 -2.61
CA THR A 25 19.67 -2.11 -3.02
C THR A 25 19.59 -3.41 -3.81
N THR A 26 20.49 -3.59 -4.79
CA THR A 26 20.67 -4.88 -5.44
C THR A 26 21.29 -5.89 -4.48
N ARG A 27 21.27 -7.18 -4.84
CA ARG A 27 21.97 -8.25 -4.10
C ARG A 27 23.47 -8.00 -3.96
N GLN A 28 24.06 -7.21 -4.85
CA GLN A 28 25.47 -6.80 -4.81
C GLN A 28 25.71 -5.57 -3.94
N GLY A 29 24.65 -5.00 -3.33
CA GLY A 29 24.75 -3.85 -2.44
C GLY A 29 24.71 -2.48 -3.13
N ILE A 30 24.41 -2.42 -4.43
CA ILE A 30 24.29 -1.15 -5.17
C ILE A 30 22.97 -0.48 -4.79
N HIS A 31 23.02 0.79 -4.36
CA HIS A 31 21.82 1.58 -4.05
C HIS A 31 21.09 1.95 -5.34
N THR A 32 19.79 1.65 -5.42
CA THR A 32 19.00 1.80 -6.65
C THR A 32 17.65 2.52 -6.47
N GLY A 33 17.24 2.82 -5.23
CA GLY A 33 15.91 3.34 -4.93
C GLY A 33 15.58 4.65 -5.65
N ALA A 34 16.55 5.60 -5.71
CA ALA A 34 16.35 6.86 -6.40
C ALA A 34 16.22 6.69 -7.92
N VAL A 35 17.04 5.82 -8.51
CA VAL A 35 16.99 5.49 -9.95
C VAL A 35 15.66 4.80 -10.29
N TYR A 36 15.24 3.85 -9.48
CA TYR A 36 13.95 3.17 -9.66
C TYR A 36 12.77 4.14 -9.61
N GLY A 37 12.78 5.06 -8.63
CA GLY A 37 11.76 6.08 -8.51
C GLY A 37 11.75 7.06 -9.69
N LEU A 38 12.92 7.49 -10.14
CA LEU A 38 13.07 8.32 -11.34
C LEU A 38 12.48 7.61 -12.57
N CYS A 39 12.82 6.35 -12.81
CA CYS A 39 12.28 5.56 -13.92
C CYS A 39 10.74 5.48 -13.89
N ASN A 40 10.14 5.26 -12.72
CA ASN A 40 8.67 5.22 -12.61
C ASN A 40 8.02 6.58 -12.89
N MET A 41 8.63 7.69 -12.45
CA MET A 41 8.14 9.04 -12.78
C MET A 41 8.21 9.30 -14.29
N LEU A 42 9.33 8.93 -14.91
CA LEU A 42 9.54 9.08 -16.35
C LEU A 42 8.51 8.30 -17.19
N LEU A 43 8.25 7.04 -16.82
CA LEU A 43 7.25 6.23 -17.52
C LEU A 43 5.86 6.89 -17.48
N LYS A 44 5.46 7.42 -16.32
CA LYS A 44 4.20 8.14 -16.19
C LYS A 44 4.16 9.40 -17.06
N LEU A 45 5.23 10.19 -17.04
CA LEU A 45 5.33 11.43 -17.81
C LEU A 45 5.33 11.17 -19.32
N LEU A 46 6.06 10.15 -19.78
CA LEU A 46 6.09 9.75 -21.18
C LEU A 46 4.70 9.32 -21.69
N ASP A 47 3.95 8.56 -20.88
CA ASP A 47 2.59 8.12 -21.21
C ASP A 47 1.58 9.28 -21.23
N GLU A 48 1.64 10.19 -20.23
CA GLU A 48 0.72 11.34 -20.12
C GLU A 48 1.01 12.43 -21.16
N VAL A 49 2.31 12.76 -21.37
CA VAL A 49 2.73 13.90 -22.21
C VAL A 49 2.87 13.50 -23.67
N LYS A 50 3.39 12.29 -23.94
CA LYS A 50 3.76 11.79 -25.27
C LYS A 50 4.65 12.79 -26.02
N PRO A 51 5.81 13.14 -25.44
CA PRO A 51 6.68 14.16 -26.03
C PRO A 51 7.40 13.62 -27.27
N ARG A 52 7.69 14.49 -28.22
CA ARG A 52 8.59 14.19 -29.33
C ARG A 52 10.05 14.43 -28.96
N TYR A 53 10.30 15.47 -28.18
CA TYR A 53 11.63 15.87 -27.73
C TYR A 53 11.71 15.76 -26.21
N MET A 54 12.88 15.34 -25.70
CA MET A 54 13.09 15.18 -24.26
C MET A 54 14.54 15.46 -23.86
N ALA A 55 14.71 16.23 -22.79
CA ALA A 55 16.01 16.48 -22.15
C ALA A 55 15.88 16.40 -20.63
N VAL A 56 16.93 15.90 -19.96
CA VAL A 56 17.02 15.86 -18.50
C VAL A 56 18.27 16.64 -18.09
N ALA A 57 18.08 17.71 -17.32
CA ALA A 57 19.17 18.55 -16.83
C ALA A 57 19.59 18.13 -15.41
N PHE A 58 20.89 18.11 -15.13
CA PHE A 58 21.47 17.83 -13.83
C PHE A 58 22.43 18.93 -13.42
N ASP A 59 22.52 19.18 -12.09
CA ASP A 59 23.55 20.06 -11.53
C ASP A 59 24.90 19.34 -11.54
N LYS A 60 25.88 19.89 -12.21
CA LYS A 60 27.22 19.33 -12.27
C LYS A 60 28.02 19.57 -10.99
N SER A 61 27.88 20.74 -10.41
CA SER A 61 28.60 21.11 -9.20
C SER A 61 27.86 22.19 -8.39
N ARG A 62 28.30 22.40 -7.13
CA ARG A 62 27.80 23.51 -6.31
C ARG A 62 28.48 24.87 -6.65
N LYS A 63 29.50 24.86 -7.50
CA LYS A 63 30.22 26.08 -7.90
C LYS A 63 29.61 26.60 -9.19
N THR A 64 28.74 27.61 -9.04
CA THR A 64 28.04 28.22 -10.18
C THR A 64 28.35 29.74 -10.19
N PHE A 65 27.95 30.46 -11.23
CA PHE A 65 28.11 31.89 -11.30
C PHE A 65 27.42 32.59 -10.13
N ARG A 66 26.31 32.03 -9.58
CA ARG A 66 25.61 32.57 -8.39
C ARG A 66 26.46 32.45 -7.14
N SER A 67 27.16 31.33 -6.95
CA SER A 67 28.10 31.19 -5.82
C SER A 67 29.33 32.09 -5.92
N LYS A 68 29.73 32.48 -7.14
CA LYS A 68 30.78 33.48 -7.36
C LYS A 68 30.27 34.89 -7.09
N LEU A 69 29.00 35.17 -7.37
CA LEU A 69 28.38 36.47 -7.11
C LEU A 69 28.05 36.67 -5.63
N TYR A 70 27.65 35.60 -4.94
CA TYR A 70 27.34 35.65 -3.51
C TYR A 70 27.77 34.33 -2.83
N ALA A 71 28.83 34.43 -2.02
CA ALA A 71 29.49 33.26 -1.41
C ALA A 71 28.57 32.44 -0.48
N GLU A 72 27.60 33.12 0.14
CA GLU A 72 26.65 32.50 1.05
C GLU A 72 25.46 31.78 0.31
N TYR A 73 25.40 31.89 -1.01
CA TYR A 73 24.34 31.25 -1.81
C TYR A 73 24.35 29.72 -1.65
N LYS A 74 23.24 29.13 -1.23
CA LYS A 74 23.07 27.70 -0.93
C LYS A 74 24.08 27.12 0.09
N ALA A 75 24.85 27.98 0.83
CA ALA A 75 25.87 27.51 1.76
C ALA A 75 25.34 26.68 2.93
N GLN A 76 24.08 26.85 3.31
CA GLN A 76 23.42 26.10 4.38
C GLN A 76 22.90 24.68 3.95
N ARG A 77 22.93 24.35 2.66
CA ARG A 77 22.48 23.06 2.17
C ARG A 77 23.42 21.95 2.64
N LYS A 78 22.87 20.94 3.30
CA LYS A 78 23.62 19.75 3.73
C LYS A 78 24.26 19.04 2.53
N PRO A 79 25.40 18.34 2.71
CA PRO A 79 25.94 17.49 1.66
C PRO A 79 24.95 16.41 1.27
N THR A 80 24.96 16.06 -0.02
CA THR A 80 24.15 14.95 -0.54
C THR A 80 24.60 13.66 0.15
N PRO A 81 23.65 12.83 0.66
CA PRO A 81 24.00 11.52 1.23
C PRO A 81 24.82 10.68 0.24
N SER A 82 25.80 9.92 0.73
CA SER A 82 26.65 9.06 -0.11
C SER A 82 25.84 8.10 -0.96
N GLU A 83 24.82 7.48 -0.36
CA GLU A 83 23.90 6.53 -0.99
C GLU A 83 23.09 7.15 -2.14
N LEU A 84 22.86 8.45 -2.10
CA LEU A 84 22.22 9.17 -3.20
C LEU A 84 23.25 9.62 -4.23
N SER A 85 24.43 10.08 -3.77
CA SER A 85 25.49 10.56 -4.65
C SER A 85 25.93 9.50 -5.65
N GLU A 86 26.01 8.24 -5.22
CA GLU A 86 26.35 7.08 -6.06
C GLU A 86 25.30 6.81 -7.15
N GLN A 87 24.05 7.24 -6.97
CA GLN A 87 22.95 6.98 -7.87
C GLN A 87 22.83 8.00 -9.02
N PHE A 88 23.46 9.17 -8.94
CA PHE A 88 23.43 10.15 -10.04
C PHE A 88 24.07 9.62 -11.33
N PRO A 89 25.33 9.11 -11.32
CA PRO A 89 25.92 8.54 -12.53
C PRO A 89 25.13 7.37 -13.09
N LEU A 90 24.52 6.58 -12.19
CA LEU A 90 23.70 5.45 -12.56
C LEU A 90 22.40 5.87 -13.25
N ALA A 91 21.74 6.92 -12.73
CA ALA A 91 20.55 7.51 -13.33
C ALA A 91 20.84 8.05 -14.73
N MET A 92 21.94 8.78 -14.89
CA MET A 92 22.35 9.31 -16.20
C MET A 92 22.61 8.19 -17.20
N LYS A 93 23.29 7.13 -16.78
CA LYS A 93 23.55 5.96 -17.63
C LYS A 93 22.25 5.25 -18.04
N VAL A 94 21.28 5.10 -17.13
CA VAL A 94 19.97 4.52 -17.44
C VAL A 94 19.24 5.40 -18.44
N LEU A 95 19.19 6.72 -18.25
CA LEU A 95 18.55 7.67 -19.18
C LEU A 95 19.19 7.59 -20.59
N GLU A 96 20.51 7.57 -20.65
CA GLU A 96 21.24 7.44 -21.93
C GLU A 96 20.92 6.13 -22.65
N CYS A 97 20.83 5.00 -21.91
CA CYS A 97 20.42 3.72 -22.47
C CYS A 97 18.95 3.73 -22.93
N MET A 98 18.09 4.55 -22.32
CA MET A 98 16.69 4.76 -22.75
C MET A 98 16.57 5.70 -23.96
N GLY A 99 17.65 6.18 -24.55
CA GLY A 99 17.61 7.12 -25.66
C GLY A 99 17.27 8.56 -25.25
N ILE A 100 17.38 8.90 -23.97
CA ILE A 100 17.08 10.21 -23.41
C ILE A 100 18.37 10.97 -23.15
N ARG A 101 18.49 12.17 -23.70
CA ARG A 101 19.68 13.01 -23.48
C ARG A 101 19.71 13.63 -22.11
N THR A 102 20.86 13.55 -21.47
CA THR A 102 21.17 14.21 -20.20
C THR A 102 22.14 15.38 -20.43
N LEU A 103 22.00 16.43 -19.61
CA LEU A 103 22.79 17.64 -19.74
C LEU A 103 23.31 18.06 -18.36
N GLU A 104 24.58 18.45 -18.34
CA GLU A 104 25.27 19.10 -17.23
C GLU A 104 26.13 20.21 -17.80
N LEU A 105 26.22 21.34 -17.10
CA LEU A 105 27.02 22.47 -17.55
C LEU A 105 27.86 23.04 -16.41
N ASP A 106 29.10 23.36 -16.70
CA ASP A 106 29.97 24.06 -15.73
C ASP A 106 29.50 25.50 -15.53
N ASP A 107 29.58 25.99 -14.29
CA ASP A 107 29.15 27.32 -13.86
C ASP A 107 27.65 27.63 -13.89
N TYR A 108 26.79 26.72 -14.37
CA TYR A 108 25.33 26.87 -14.42
C TYR A 108 24.64 25.78 -13.61
N GLU A 109 23.42 26.06 -13.22
CA GLU A 109 22.54 25.09 -12.54
C GLU A 109 21.59 24.43 -13.57
N ALA A 110 20.97 23.30 -13.19
CA ALA A 110 19.96 22.64 -14.02
C ALA A 110 18.85 23.60 -14.45
N ASP A 111 18.41 24.47 -13.53
CA ASP A 111 17.39 25.49 -13.79
C ASP A 111 17.74 26.44 -14.95
N ASP A 112 19.04 26.78 -15.10
CA ASP A 112 19.52 27.67 -16.16
C ASP A 112 19.49 26.98 -17.54
N ILE A 113 19.78 25.68 -17.59
CA ILE A 113 19.63 24.87 -18.79
C ILE A 113 18.15 24.81 -19.20
N ILE A 114 17.27 24.53 -18.25
CA ILE A 114 15.81 24.45 -18.43
C ILE A 114 15.25 25.79 -18.87
N GLY A 115 15.67 26.88 -18.21
CA GLY A 115 15.27 28.25 -18.56
C GLY A 115 15.67 28.64 -19.97
N THR A 116 16.86 28.20 -20.43
CA THR A 116 17.36 28.45 -21.77
C THR A 116 16.50 27.71 -22.82
N PHE A 117 16.13 26.46 -22.56
CA PHE A 117 15.20 25.71 -23.41
C PHE A 117 13.81 26.38 -23.48
N ALA A 118 13.27 26.76 -22.34
CA ALA A 118 11.97 27.43 -22.30
C ALA A 118 11.91 28.72 -23.09
N ALA A 119 12.99 29.51 -23.02
CA ALA A 119 13.07 30.79 -23.70
C ALA A 119 13.36 30.67 -25.21
N GLN A 120 14.20 29.70 -25.61
CA GLN A 120 14.74 29.58 -26.96
C GLN A 120 14.11 28.48 -27.82
N ALA A 121 13.17 27.69 -27.27
CA ALA A 121 12.41 26.71 -28.06
C ALA A 121 11.66 27.39 -29.24
N PRO A 122 11.57 26.72 -30.42
CA PRO A 122 10.80 27.22 -31.56
C PRO A 122 9.34 27.55 -31.20
N PRO A 123 8.74 28.57 -31.83
CA PRO A 123 7.38 29.02 -31.49
C PRO A 123 6.29 27.96 -31.64
N GLU A 124 6.49 26.95 -32.46
CA GLU A 124 5.58 25.85 -32.73
C GLU A 124 5.68 24.71 -31.71
N VAL A 125 6.66 24.74 -30.79
CA VAL A 125 6.91 23.70 -29.79
C VAL A 125 6.35 24.12 -28.43
N GLU A 126 5.53 23.27 -27.83
CA GLU A 126 5.07 23.40 -26.44
C GLU A 126 6.14 22.85 -25.50
N VAL A 127 6.62 23.67 -24.56
CA VAL A 127 7.60 23.25 -23.55
C VAL A 127 6.90 22.84 -22.26
N ILE A 128 7.19 21.64 -21.79
CA ILE A 128 6.67 21.11 -20.52
C ILE A 128 7.84 20.87 -19.59
N ILE A 129 7.96 21.67 -18.56
CA ILE A 129 8.99 21.56 -17.53
C ILE A 129 8.47 20.67 -16.39
N VAL A 130 9.28 19.71 -15.95
CA VAL A 130 8.94 18.86 -14.80
C VAL A 130 9.97 19.06 -13.70
N THR A 131 9.53 19.58 -12.57
CA THR A 131 10.40 19.94 -11.46
C THR A 131 9.73 19.77 -10.10
N GLY A 132 10.50 19.71 -9.05
CA GLY A 132 10.07 19.84 -7.66
C GLY A 132 10.40 21.23 -7.07
N ASP A 133 10.99 22.14 -7.87
CA ASP A 133 11.30 23.51 -7.46
C ASP A 133 10.24 24.50 -7.95
N ARG A 134 9.91 25.47 -7.11
CA ARG A 134 8.96 26.53 -7.46
C ARG A 134 9.59 27.67 -8.23
N ASP A 135 10.91 27.74 -8.27
CA ASP A 135 11.62 28.83 -8.95
C ASP A 135 11.40 28.78 -10.43
N GLU A 136 11.26 27.59 -10.99
CA GLU A 136 10.96 27.40 -12.40
C GLU A 136 9.54 27.87 -12.82
N LEU A 137 8.64 28.16 -11.87
CA LEU A 137 7.35 28.81 -12.18
C LEU A 137 7.52 30.18 -12.82
N GLN A 138 8.68 30.83 -12.67
CA GLN A 138 9.00 32.11 -13.37
C GLN A 138 9.08 31.93 -14.89
N LEU A 139 9.27 30.69 -15.36
CA LEU A 139 9.45 30.36 -16.79
C LEU A 139 8.13 30.16 -17.53
N ILE A 140 7.00 30.13 -16.81
CA ILE A 140 5.68 29.93 -17.41
C ILE A 140 5.35 31.08 -18.37
N ASP A 141 4.91 30.72 -19.57
CA ASP A 141 4.35 31.62 -20.56
C ASP A 141 3.25 30.90 -21.38
N LYS A 142 2.84 31.48 -22.51
CA LYS A 142 1.79 30.90 -23.38
C LYS A 142 2.14 29.53 -23.96
N ARG A 143 3.41 29.13 -23.98
CA ARG A 143 3.93 27.90 -24.59
C ARG A 143 4.61 26.99 -23.55
N THR A 144 4.92 27.52 -22.39
CA THR A 144 5.65 26.82 -21.34
C THR A 144 4.74 26.55 -20.15
N LYS A 145 4.57 25.29 -19.81
CA LYS A 145 3.86 24.83 -18.61
C LYS A 145 4.82 24.15 -17.64
N VAL A 146 4.54 24.24 -16.36
CA VAL A 146 5.33 23.58 -15.32
C VAL A 146 4.50 22.50 -14.62
N PHE A 147 4.97 21.27 -14.70
CA PHE A 147 4.45 20.12 -13.99
C PHE A 147 5.19 20.03 -12.64
N TYR A 148 4.61 20.65 -11.65
CA TYR A 148 5.19 20.72 -10.31
C TYR A 148 4.86 19.47 -9.50
N THR A 149 5.88 18.74 -9.07
CA THR A 149 5.72 17.55 -8.25
C THR A 149 5.52 17.94 -6.77
N LYS A 150 4.34 17.65 -6.16
CA LYS A 150 3.98 18.05 -4.78
C LYS A 150 4.49 17.08 -3.72
N ARG A 151 4.08 15.82 -3.78
CA ARG A 151 4.43 14.77 -2.80
C ARG A 151 4.70 13.44 -3.48
N GLY A 152 5.75 12.73 -3.01
CA GLY A 152 6.09 11.42 -3.58
C GLY A 152 6.45 11.49 -5.06
N ILE A 153 6.14 10.42 -5.78
CA ILE A 153 6.48 10.23 -7.20
C ILE A 153 5.28 10.38 -8.15
N SER A 154 4.08 10.59 -7.62
CA SER A 154 2.83 10.54 -8.43
C SER A 154 1.94 11.79 -8.33
N ASP A 155 2.16 12.70 -7.38
CA ASP A 155 1.31 13.87 -7.16
C ASP A 155 1.88 15.08 -7.91
N ILE A 156 1.33 15.36 -9.11
CA ILE A 156 1.76 16.43 -10.01
C ILE A 156 0.65 17.50 -10.09
N GLN A 157 1.03 18.78 -9.90
CA GLN A 157 0.18 19.92 -10.20
C GLN A 157 0.69 20.61 -11.46
N VAL A 158 -0.19 20.81 -12.42
CA VAL A 158 0.11 21.54 -13.66
C VAL A 158 -0.10 23.03 -13.44
N PHE A 159 0.91 23.82 -13.70
CA PHE A 159 0.85 25.28 -13.70
C PHE A 159 0.96 25.82 -15.12
N ASP A 160 -0.02 26.58 -15.53
CA ASP A 160 -0.01 27.52 -16.65
C ASP A 160 -0.16 28.95 -16.12
N GLU A 161 -0.27 29.95 -17.01
CA GLU A 161 -0.45 31.36 -16.61
C GLU A 161 -1.69 31.56 -15.73
N ALA A 162 -2.80 30.86 -16.01
CA ALA A 162 -4.05 31.00 -15.27
C ALA A 162 -3.96 30.38 -13.87
N GLU A 163 -3.44 29.16 -13.77
CA GLU A 163 -3.21 28.47 -12.50
C GLU A 163 -2.17 29.20 -11.64
N PHE A 164 -1.13 29.75 -12.27
CA PHE A 164 -0.15 30.60 -11.56
C PHE A 164 -0.83 31.84 -10.97
N ALA A 165 -1.58 32.60 -11.79
CA ALA A 165 -2.28 33.79 -11.34
C ALA A 165 -3.28 33.51 -10.21
N ALA A 166 -3.99 32.35 -10.25
CA ALA A 166 -4.89 31.93 -9.19
C ALA A 166 -4.17 31.66 -7.87
N ASN A 167 -2.96 31.04 -7.92
CA ASN A 167 -2.17 30.72 -6.73
C ASN A 167 -1.36 31.90 -6.17
N TYR A 168 -1.03 32.90 -7.02
CA TYR A 168 -0.22 34.08 -6.66
C TYR A 168 -0.99 35.38 -6.74
N GLU A 169 -2.29 35.34 -6.40
CA GLU A 169 -3.17 36.50 -6.23
C GLU A 169 -3.17 37.46 -7.44
N GLY A 170 -3.10 36.94 -8.67
CA GLY A 170 -3.16 37.70 -9.91
C GLY A 170 -1.80 38.23 -10.42
N LEU A 171 -0.69 37.84 -9.83
CA LEU A 171 0.64 38.17 -10.38
C LEU A 171 0.90 37.38 -11.66
N GLN A 172 1.82 37.89 -12.47
CA GLN A 172 2.38 37.17 -13.61
C GLN A 172 3.59 36.31 -13.21
N PRO A 173 3.88 35.19 -13.91
CA PRO A 173 5.01 34.31 -13.59
C PRO A 173 6.35 35.01 -13.37
N LYS A 174 6.73 35.94 -14.26
CA LYS A 174 7.96 36.74 -14.14
C LYS A 174 8.03 37.60 -12.88
N GLN A 175 6.90 37.91 -12.26
CA GLN A 175 6.88 38.67 -10.99
C GLN A 175 7.28 37.84 -9.77
N LEU A 176 7.47 36.51 -9.94
CA LEU A 176 8.04 35.67 -8.88
C LEU A 176 9.47 36.10 -8.49
N ILE A 177 10.27 36.50 -9.50
CA ILE A 177 11.61 37.01 -9.30
C ILE A 177 11.58 38.27 -8.44
N GLU A 178 10.62 39.17 -8.71
CA GLU A 178 10.45 40.43 -8.00
C GLU A 178 10.06 40.20 -6.55
N LEU A 179 9.19 39.21 -6.29
CA LEU A 179 8.87 38.83 -4.91
C LEU A 179 10.10 38.36 -4.15
N LYS A 180 10.91 37.46 -4.77
CA LYS A 180 12.12 36.94 -4.15
C LYS A 180 13.18 38.03 -3.96
N GLY A 181 13.27 39.02 -4.85
CA GLY A 181 14.13 40.19 -4.70
C GLY A 181 13.84 40.96 -3.42
N LEU A 182 12.56 41.11 -3.06
CA LEU A 182 12.18 41.84 -1.83
C LEU A 182 12.18 40.96 -0.58
N MET A 183 11.61 39.73 -0.62
CA MET A 183 11.42 38.90 0.56
C MET A 183 12.59 37.95 0.84
N GLY A 184 13.50 37.76 -0.13
CA GLY A 184 14.55 36.76 -0.10
C GLY A 184 14.02 35.34 -0.28
N ASP A 185 14.93 34.37 -0.16
CA ASP A 185 14.62 32.94 -0.12
C ASP A 185 15.51 32.21 0.90
N THR A 186 14.91 31.69 1.94
CA THR A 186 15.63 30.96 2.99
C THR A 186 16.15 29.61 2.55
N SER A 187 15.56 28.97 1.52
CA SER A 187 16.01 27.67 1.00
C SER A 187 17.33 27.78 0.26
N ASP A 188 17.55 28.90 -0.43
CA ASP A 188 18.74 29.19 -1.22
C ASP A 188 19.66 30.22 -0.58
N ASN A 189 19.30 30.65 0.63
CA ASN A 189 20.01 31.66 1.39
C ASN A 189 20.11 33.00 0.63
N ILE A 190 19.06 33.40 -0.06
CA ILE A 190 18.92 34.69 -0.74
C ILE A 190 18.44 35.73 0.29
N PRO A 191 19.17 36.82 0.51
CA PRO A 191 18.97 37.68 1.68
C PRO A 191 17.64 38.48 1.64
N GLY A 192 17.21 38.98 0.49
CA GLY A 192 16.09 39.89 0.39
C GLY A 192 16.29 41.22 1.14
N VAL A 193 15.19 41.85 1.52
CA VAL A 193 15.14 43.00 2.41
C VAL A 193 14.75 42.53 3.82
N PRO A 194 15.63 42.61 4.82
CA PRO A 194 15.35 42.13 6.17
C PRO A 194 14.06 42.69 6.77
N GLY A 195 13.14 41.77 7.15
CA GLY A 195 11.83 42.10 7.71
C GLY A 195 10.79 42.54 6.69
N VAL A 196 10.99 42.26 5.40
CA VAL A 196 9.96 42.24 4.34
C VAL A 196 9.56 40.79 4.10
N GLY A 197 8.36 40.42 4.53
CA GLY A 197 7.83 39.09 4.36
C GLY A 197 6.94 38.99 3.10
N PRO A 198 6.44 37.76 2.79
CA PRO A 198 5.70 37.50 1.57
C PRO A 198 4.48 38.42 1.31
N LYS A 199 3.69 38.72 2.35
CA LYS A 199 2.54 39.62 2.23
C LYS A 199 2.93 41.03 1.86
N THR A 200 4.03 41.56 2.45
CA THR A 200 4.52 42.91 2.19
C THR A 200 5.13 42.98 0.79
N ALA A 201 5.93 42.00 0.40
CA ALA A 201 6.49 41.90 -0.94
C ALA A 201 5.41 41.83 -1.99
N MET A 202 4.40 40.95 -1.79
CA MET A 202 3.23 40.80 -2.66
C MET A 202 2.50 42.13 -2.89
N LYS A 203 2.25 42.89 -1.79
CA LYS A 203 1.58 44.18 -1.87
C LYS A 203 2.40 45.20 -2.68
N LEU A 204 3.72 45.28 -2.43
CA LEU A 204 4.60 46.19 -3.13
C LEU A 204 4.68 45.85 -4.63
N ILE A 205 4.81 44.56 -5.00
CA ILE A 205 4.91 44.17 -6.41
C ILE A 205 3.60 44.40 -7.14
N LYS A 206 2.45 44.19 -6.51
CA LYS A 206 1.14 44.53 -7.10
C LYS A 206 0.99 46.03 -7.34
N GLU A 207 1.53 46.88 -6.46
CA GLU A 207 1.38 48.35 -6.54
C GLU A 207 2.39 48.96 -7.52
N TYR A 208 3.64 48.47 -7.53
CA TYR A 208 4.75 49.06 -8.26
C TYR A 208 5.29 48.24 -9.44
N GLY A 209 4.90 46.95 -9.54
CA GLY A 209 5.23 46.07 -10.66
C GLY A 209 6.54 45.31 -10.50
N ASN A 210 7.66 45.96 -10.15
CA ASN A 210 8.99 45.36 -10.02
C ASN A 210 9.81 46.03 -8.90
N VAL A 211 10.94 45.41 -8.52
CA VAL A 211 11.83 45.82 -7.44
C VAL A 211 12.39 47.24 -7.70
N GLU A 212 12.84 47.52 -8.91
CA GLU A 212 13.44 48.82 -9.28
C GLU A 212 12.42 49.94 -9.06
N THR A 213 11.19 49.77 -9.56
CA THR A 213 10.11 50.79 -9.37
C THR A 213 9.74 50.95 -7.90
N VAL A 214 9.76 49.87 -7.08
CA VAL A 214 9.60 50.00 -5.62
C VAL A 214 10.71 50.85 -5.01
N LEU A 215 11.96 50.61 -5.40
CA LEU A 215 13.13 51.30 -4.86
C LEU A 215 13.20 52.76 -5.33
N GLU A 216 12.70 53.13 -6.51
CA GLU A 216 12.57 54.50 -7.02
C GLU A 216 11.44 55.27 -6.31
N ASN A 217 10.40 54.57 -5.86
CA ASN A 217 9.26 55.18 -5.23
C ASN A 217 9.15 54.95 -3.72
N ILE A 218 10.28 54.72 -3.02
CA ILE A 218 10.34 54.50 -1.57
C ILE A 218 9.58 55.58 -0.81
N ASP A 219 9.67 56.86 -1.25
CA ASP A 219 8.96 57.98 -0.61
C ASP A 219 7.42 57.87 -0.64
N LYS A 220 6.88 57.13 -1.58
CA LYS A 220 5.45 56.89 -1.69
C LYS A 220 4.98 55.66 -0.92
N VAL A 221 5.89 54.76 -0.56
CA VAL A 221 5.57 53.55 0.19
C VAL A 221 5.01 53.91 1.56
N SER A 222 3.96 53.25 2.02
CA SER A 222 3.36 53.48 3.33
C SER A 222 4.15 52.84 4.46
N GLY A 223 4.40 53.59 5.55
CA GLY A 223 5.04 53.10 6.75
C GLY A 223 6.53 53.51 6.88
N LYS A 224 6.87 54.30 7.89
CA LYS A 224 8.22 54.82 8.12
C LYS A 224 9.29 53.72 8.25
N SER A 225 8.98 52.67 9.01
CA SER A 225 9.88 51.52 9.20
C SER A 225 10.16 50.78 7.89
N LEU A 226 9.18 50.60 7.03
CA LEU A 226 9.33 49.92 5.73
C LEU A 226 10.19 50.74 4.77
N LYS A 227 9.99 52.08 4.74
CA LYS A 227 10.81 52.99 3.95
C LYS A 227 12.29 52.89 4.34
N THR A 228 12.59 52.92 5.64
CA THR A 228 13.96 52.78 6.16
C THR A 228 14.57 51.44 5.72
N LYS A 229 13.85 50.34 5.91
CA LYS A 229 14.32 49.01 5.49
C LYS A 229 14.64 48.94 4.01
N LEU A 230 13.76 49.47 3.15
CA LEU A 230 13.99 49.49 1.70
C LEU A 230 15.17 50.37 1.32
N THR A 231 15.33 51.52 1.99
CA THR A 231 16.44 52.46 1.74
C THR A 231 17.79 51.85 2.11
N ASP A 232 17.86 51.20 3.29
CA ASP A 232 19.11 50.64 3.83
C ASP A 232 19.55 49.36 3.13
N ASN A 233 18.63 48.66 2.40
CA ASN A 233 18.88 47.39 1.79
C ASN A 233 18.62 47.36 0.26
N LYS A 234 18.79 48.49 -0.43
CA LYS A 234 18.59 48.56 -1.89
C LYS A 234 19.45 47.57 -2.66
N GLU A 235 20.76 47.54 -2.32
CA GLU A 235 21.69 46.61 -2.99
C GLU A 235 21.35 45.15 -2.72
N SER A 236 20.92 44.81 -1.52
CA SER A 236 20.47 43.47 -1.14
C SER A 236 19.26 43.03 -1.93
N ALA A 237 18.29 43.91 -2.15
CA ALA A 237 17.10 43.63 -2.94
C ALA A 237 17.45 43.35 -4.41
N LEU A 238 18.33 44.15 -5.01
CA LEU A 238 18.78 43.96 -6.39
C LEU A 238 19.63 42.70 -6.56
N LEU A 239 20.55 42.45 -5.64
CA LEU A 239 21.34 41.23 -5.60
C LEU A 239 20.42 40.01 -5.48
N SER A 240 19.45 40.06 -4.58
CA SER A 240 18.47 38.96 -4.37
C SER A 240 17.64 38.70 -5.62
N LYS A 241 17.20 39.73 -6.32
CA LYS A 241 16.54 39.60 -7.61
C LYS A 241 17.45 38.91 -8.62
N GLN A 242 18.73 39.32 -8.71
CA GLN A 242 19.71 38.75 -9.64
C GLN A 242 19.97 37.27 -9.32
N LEU A 243 20.08 36.87 -8.05
CA LEU A 243 20.29 35.50 -7.61
C LEU A 243 19.06 34.59 -7.91
N ALA A 244 17.84 35.15 -7.76
CA ALA A 244 16.60 34.44 -8.01
C ALA A 244 16.24 34.31 -9.50
N THR A 245 16.89 35.05 -10.37
CA THR A 245 16.63 35.04 -11.81
C THR A 245 17.30 33.81 -12.45
N ILE A 246 16.51 32.99 -13.13
CA ILE A 246 17.02 31.89 -13.95
C ILE A 246 17.62 32.45 -15.24
N CYS A 247 18.85 32.02 -15.57
CA CYS A 247 19.50 32.39 -16.81
C CYS A 247 18.83 31.71 -18.00
N THR A 248 18.58 32.47 -19.08
CA THR A 248 17.92 31.97 -20.29
C THR A 248 18.86 31.95 -21.51
N GLU A 249 20.15 32.12 -21.26
CA GLU A 249 21.20 32.22 -22.26
C GLU A 249 22.40 31.33 -21.91
N ALA A 250 22.17 30.20 -21.24
CA ALA A 250 23.23 29.23 -20.95
C ALA A 250 23.77 28.64 -22.26
N PRO A 251 25.09 28.37 -22.36
CA PRO A 251 25.71 27.89 -23.59
C PRO A 251 25.42 26.42 -23.88
N VAL A 252 24.17 26.11 -24.17
CA VAL A 252 23.69 24.78 -24.57
C VAL A 252 23.19 24.78 -26.00
N ASP A 253 23.21 23.63 -26.65
CA ASP A 253 22.57 23.45 -27.95
C ASP A 253 21.05 23.56 -27.80
N THR A 254 20.42 24.54 -28.40
CA THR A 254 18.98 24.81 -28.29
C THR A 254 18.19 24.27 -29.48
N ALA A 255 18.84 23.61 -30.46
CA ALA A 255 18.16 22.93 -31.55
C ALA A 255 17.35 21.75 -31.04
N VAL A 256 16.03 21.89 -30.94
CA VAL A 256 15.15 20.88 -30.33
C VAL A 256 15.26 19.50 -30.96
N GLN A 257 15.61 19.43 -32.25
CA GLN A 257 15.85 18.19 -33.00
C GLN A 257 16.99 17.35 -32.40
N THR A 258 17.96 17.99 -31.74
CA THR A 258 19.04 17.30 -31.01
C THR A 258 18.50 16.45 -29.85
N TYR A 259 17.30 16.76 -29.33
CA TYR A 259 16.66 16.12 -28.20
C TYR A 259 15.49 15.21 -28.59
N GLU A 260 15.38 14.86 -29.88
CA GLU A 260 14.39 13.89 -30.34
C GLU A 260 14.64 12.55 -29.66
N LEU A 261 13.58 11.96 -29.08
CA LEU A 261 13.67 10.67 -28.39
C LEU A 261 14.22 9.60 -29.34
N GLN A 262 15.30 8.97 -28.93
CA GLN A 262 15.97 7.92 -29.69
C GLN A 262 15.46 6.53 -29.24
N PRO A 263 15.54 5.51 -30.10
CA PRO A 263 15.29 4.13 -29.69
C PRO A 263 16.18 3.74 -28.51
N MET A 264 15.65 2.89 -27.65
CA MET A 264 16.44 2.34 -26.53
C MET A 264 17.65 1.56 -27.06
N LYS A 265 18.80 1.71 -26.39
CA LYS A 265 20.03 0.96 -26.70
C LYS A 265 19.88 -0.50 -26.25
N GLU A 266 20.58 -1.44 -26.90
CA GLU A 266 20.58 -2.86 -26.48
C GLU A 266 21.06 -3.06 -25.05
N GLU A 267 22.02 -2.27 -24.60
CA GLU A 267 22.56 -2.35 -23.23
C GLU A 267 21.53 -2.00 -22.16
N ALA A 268 20.43 -1.32 -22.49
CA ALA A 268 19.37 -0.95 -21.56
C ALA A 268 18.78 -2.16 -20.82
N ARG A 269 18.56 -3.26 -21.55
CA ARG A 269 18.01 -4.50 -20.97
C ARG A 269 18.95 -5.07 -19.92
N THR A 270 20.21 -5.25 -20.26
CA THR A 270 21.23 -5.79 -19.34
C THR A 270 21.42 -4.88 -18.14
N LEU A 271 21.54 -3.57 -18.36
CA LEU A 271 21.69 -2.60 -17.28
C LEU A 271 20.52 -2.65 -16.30
N LEU A 272 19.28 -2.67 -16.77
CA LEU A 272 18.11 -2.75 -15.91
C LEU A 272 17.97 -4.09 -15.19
N GLN A 273 18.44 -5.19 -15.82
CA GLN A 273 18.51 -6.50 -15.16
C GLN A 273 19.56 -6.50 -14.04
N ASP A 274 20.74 -5.93 -14.26
CA ASP A 274 21.79 -5.80 -13.25
C ASP A 274 21.33 -4.94 -12.06
N LEU A 275 20.48 -3.94 -12.32
CA LEU A 275 19.85 -3.11 -11.28
C LEU A 275 18.66 -3.80 -10.61
N GLU A 276 18.32 -5.02 -11.02
CA GLU A 276 17.16 -5.79 -10.55
C GLU A 276 15.80 -5.11 -10.83
N PHE A 277 15.71 -4.27 -11.84
CA PHE A 277 14.49 -3.60 -12.30
C PHE A 277 13.72 -4.47 -13.30
N ARG A 278 13.21 -5.59 -12.83
CA ARG A 278 12.73 -6.73 -13.60
C ARG A 278 11.80 -6.42 -14.79
N ASN A 279 10.94 -5.39 -14.68
CA ASN A 279 9.94 -5.08 -15.72
C ASN A 279 10.11 -3.67 -16.30
N MET A 280 11.22 -3.02 -16.01
CA MET A 280 11.39 -1.60 -16.36
C MET A 280 11.68 -1.45 -17.86
N TYR A 281 12.44 -2.37 -18.43
CA TYR A 281 12.76 -2.38 -19.85
C TYR A 281 11.49 -2.50 -20.71
N GLU A 282 10.64 -3.49 -20.43
CA GLU A 282 9.42 -3.75 -21.17
C GLU A 282 8.42 -2.59 -21.05
N ARG A 283 8.36 -1.97 -19.89
CA ARG A 283 7.52 -0.79 -19.67
C ARG A 283 7.99 0.41 -20.48
N PHE A 284 9.29 0.65 -20.57
CA PHE A 284 9.84 1.71 -21.42
C PHE A 284 9.66 1.38 -22.90
N ALA A 285 9.85 0.13 -23.31
CA ALA A 285 9.63 -0.31 -24.68
C ALA A 285 8.18 -0.08 -25.14
N ALA A 286 7.22 -0.35 -24.28
CA ALA A 286 5.80 -0.11 -24.57
C ALA A 286 5.46 1.38 -24.77
N VAL A 287 6.12 2.28 -24.02
CA VAL A 287 5.81 3.73 -24.06
C VAL A 287 6.61 4.46 -25.13
N LEU A 288 7.87 4.06 -25.37
CA LEU A 288 8.77 4.72 -26.34
C LEU A 288 8.59 4.20 -27.78
N GLY A 289 7.69 3.24 -28.01
CA GLY A 289 7.38 2.75 -29.34
C GLY A 289 8.49 1.90 -29.99
N GLY A 290 9.45 1.43 -29.19
CA GLY A 290 10.56 0.60 -29.67
C GLY A 290 10.20 -0.87 -29.92
N ALA A 291 8.94 -1.22 -29.96
CA ALA A 291 8.50 -2.63 -30.06
C ALA A 291 8.33 -3.14 -31.50
N GLN A 292 8.62 -2.35 -32.54
CA GLN A 292 8.39 -2.81 -33.92
C GLN A 292 9.64 -3.28 -34.67
N ASP A 293 10.87 -2.92 -34.28
CA ASP A 293 12.07 -3.25 -35.07
C ASP A 293 13.19 -4.01 -34.34
N SER A 294 13.02 -4.40 -33.06
CA SER A 294 14.08 -5.11 -32.33
C SER A 294 13.81 -6.60 -32.06
N PHE A 295 12.88 -7.22 -32.80
CA PHE A 295 12.57 -8.66 -32.69
C PHE A 295 13.48 -9.56 -33.53
N ASP A 296 14.43 -8.98 -34.32
CA ASP A 296 15.16 -9.75 -35.33
C ASP A 296 16.58 -10.18 -34.94
N LEU A 297 17.07 -10.02 -33.68
CA LEU A 297 18.49 -10.32 -33.42
C LEU A 297 18.81 -11.45 -32.42
N PHE A 298 17.86 -12.16 -31.87
CA PHE A 298 18.12 -13.41 -31.19
C PHE A 298 17.12 -14.48 -31.63
N GLY A 299 17.61 -15.28 -32.57
CA GLY A 299 17.02 -16.50 -33.01
C GLY A 299 15.53 -16.43 -33.21
N GLU A 300 15.07 -16.59 -34.43
CA GLU A 300 13.69 -16.79 -34.81
C GLU A 300 12.77 -16.82 -33.57
N ALA A 301 12.25 -15.66 -33.13
CA ALA A 301 10.96 -15.67 -32.52
C ALA A 301 10.08 -16.29 -33.58
N VAL A 302 9.91 -17.60 -33.49
CA VAL A 302 8.80 -18.25 -34.14
C VAL A 302 7.64 -17.33 -33.77
N GLU A 303 7.12 -16.54 -34.73
CA GLU A 303 5.75 -16.17 -34.74
C GLU A 303 5.06 -17.52 -34.62
N GLN A 304 4.84 -17.96 -33.38
CA GLN A 304 3.84 -18.98 -33.14
C GLN A 304 2.58 -18.27 -33.62
N GLU A 305 2.15 -18.66 -34.83
CA GLU A 305 0.81 -18.32 -35.31
C GLU A 305 -0.09 -18.55 -34.09
N GLY A 306 -0.57 -17.45 -33.51
CA GLY A 306 -1.40 -17.51 -32.31
C GLY A 306 -2.53 -18.48 -32.60
N LEU A 307 -2.86 -19.35 -31.66
CA LEU A 307 -3.89 -20.35 -31.86
C LEU A 307 -5.13 -19.69 -32.45
N SER A 308 -5.77 -20.36 -33.43
CA SER A 308 -6.94 -19.80 -34.12
C SER A 308 -8.05 -19.48 -33.13
N GLN A 309 -8.49 -18.22 -33.11
CA GLN A 309 -9.64 -17.78 -32.29
C GLN A 309 -10.93 -17.99 -33.07
N VAL A 310 -11.91 -18.62 -32.42
CA VAL A 310 -13.22 -18.93 -32.98
C VAL A 310 -14.32 -18.28 -32.15
N ALA A 311 -14.96 -17.25 -32.67
CA ALA A 311 -16.12 -16.64 -32.01
C ALA A 311 -17.33 -17.60 -32.08
N VAL A 312 -17.86 -17.97 -30.92
CA VAL A 312 -18.98 -18.93 -30.81
C VAL A 312 -20.30 -18.18 -30.96
N ASN A 313 -20.70 -17.90 -32.20
CA ASN A 313 -21.89 -17.13 -32.56
C ASN A 313 -22.97 -17.95 -33.27
N THR A 314 -22.78 -19.26 -33.40
CA THR A 314 -23.76 -20.17 -33.98
C THR A 314 -24.00 -21.41 -33.13
N PRO A 315 -25.19 -22.03 -33.17
CA PRO A 315 -25.44 -23.28 -32.46
C PRO A 315 -24.47 -24.39 -32.83
N GLN A 316 -24.02 -24.42 -34.08
CA GLN A 316 -23.10 -25.41 -34.62
C GLN A 316 -21.69 -25.30 -34.01
N LEU A 317 -21.19 -24.09 -33.86
CA LEU A 317 -19.92 -23.82 -33.18
C LEU A 317 -20.01 -24.10 -31.68
N ALA A 318 -21.17 -23.85 -31.06
CA ALA A 318 -21.41 -24.22 -29.67
C ALA A 318 -21.39 -25.74 -29.50
N GLU A 319 -21.99 -26.53 -30.43
CA GLU A 319 -21.91 -27.98 -30.39
C GLU A 319 -20.52 -28.53 -30.60
N GLU A 320 -19.73 -27.91 -31.51
CA GLU A 320 -18.31 -28.23 -31.72
C GLU A 320 -17.53 -28.03 -30.42
N LEU A 321 -17.63 -26.82 -29.80
CA LEU A 321 -16.94 -26.52 -28.57
C LEU A 321 -17.29 -27.48 -27.44
N PHE A 322 -18.60 -27.64 -27.11
CA PHE A 322 -18.99 -28.48 -25.97
C PHE A 322 -18.80 -29.97 -26.25
N GLY A 323 -18.81 -30.38 -27.52
CA GLY A 323 -18.40 -31.72 -27.96
C GLY A 323 -16.89 -31.97 -27.79
N ALA A 324 -16.05 -31.00 -28.02
CA ALA A 324 -14.61 -31.06 -27.76
C ALA A 324 -14.32 -31.07 -26.25
N LEU A 325 -15.00 -30.21 -25.50
CA LEU A 325 -14.85 -30.11 -24.03
C LEU A 325 -15.22 -31.43 -23.33
N ALA A 326 -16.30 -32.12 -23.78
CA ALA A 326 -16.69 -33.40 -23.24
C ALA A 326 -15.66 -34.52 -23.48
N LYS A 327 -14.83 -34.40 -24.49
CA LYS A 327 -13.76 -35.35 -24.82
C LYS A 327 -12.40 -34.99 -24.23
N ALA A 328 -12.24 -33.77 -23.71
CA ALA A 328 -10.96 -33.27 -23.21
C ALA A 328 -10.46 -34.13 -22.03
N LYS A 329 -9.28 -34.70 -22.17
CA LYS A 329 -8.62 -35.51 -21.13
C LYS A 329 -7.70 -34.67 -20.22
N GLN A 330 -7.22 -33.59 -20.75
CA GLN A 330 -6.35 -32.65 -20.01
C GLN A 330 -7.19 -31.53 -19.41
N PRO A 331 -6.71 -30.87 -18.35
CA PRO A 331 -7.36 -29.68 -17.82
C PRO A 331 -7.47 -28.57 -18.87
N VAL A 332 -8.63 -27.96 -18.97
CA VAL A 332 -8.96 -26.92 -19.97
C VAL A 332 -8.74 -25.54 -19.35
N ALA A 333 -7.97 -24.69 -20.03
CA ALA A 333 -7.80 -23.29 -19.60
C ALA A 333 -9.05 -22.48 -19.98
N VAL A 334 -9.59 -21.76 -18.99
CA VAL A 334 -10.74 -20.87 -19.15
C VAL A 334 -10.45 -19.53 -18.49
N HIS A 335 -10.60 -18.46 -19.26
CA HIS A 335 -10.52 -17.08 -18.80
C HIS A 335 -11.88 -16.41 -18.96
N ALA A 336 -12.65 -16.38 -17.88
CA ALA A 336 -13.97 -15.77 -17.87
C ALA A 336 -13.92 -14.37 -17.26
N GLN A 337 -14.53 -13.41 -17.93
CA GLN A 337 -14.69 -12.05 -17.42
C GLN A 337 -16.06 -11.90 -16.77
N VAL A 338 -16.06 -11.47 -15.52
CA VAL A 338 -17.26 -11.23 -14.72
C VAL A 338 -17.55 -9.73 -14.68
N ALA A 339 -18.80 -9.37 -14.86
CA ALA A 339 -19.31 -8.01 -14.79
C ALA A 339 -20.55 -7.91 -13.89
N GLY A 340 -20.94 -6.68 -13.53
CA GLY A 340 -22.07 -6.45 -12.64
C GLY A 340 -21.66 -6.30 -11.18
N GLN A 341 -22.64 -6.34 -10.30
CA GLN A 341 -22.47 -6.32 -8.84
C GLN A 341 -23.38 -7.36 -8.20
N LEU A 342 -23.00 -7.87 -7.04
CA LEU A 342 -23.87 -8.77 -6.28
C LEU A 342 -25.24 -8.11 -6.02
N PRO A 343 -26.34 -8.86 -6.17
CA PRO A 343 -26.45 -10.30 -6.47
C PRO A 343 -26.60 -10.62 -7.98
N GLU A 344 -26.24 -9.73 -8.88
CA GLU A 344 -26.47 -9.81 -10.32
C GLU A 344 -25.18 -9.83 -11.13
N LEU A 345 -24.23 -10.65 -10.70
CA LEU A 345 -23.03 -10.91 -11.50
C LEU A 345 -23.36 -11.77 -12.72
N TYR A 346 -22.70 -11.49 -13.84
CA TYR A 346 -22.84 -12.26 -15.07
C TYR A 346 -21.50 -12.36 -15.80
N PHE A 347 -21.37 -13.36 -16.66
CA PHE A 347 -20.23 -13.48 -17.56
C PHE A 347 -20.40 -12.51 -18.74
N SER A 348 -19.47 -11.57 -18.90
CA SER A 348 -19.44 -10.68 -20.06
C SER A 348 -18.74 -11.33 -21.25
N SER A 349 -17.71 -12.14 -21.02
CA SER A 349 -17.04 -12.96 -22.03
C SER A 349 -16.36 -14.16 -21.37
N ALA A 350 -16.03 -15.17 -22.17
CA ALA A 350 -15.18 -16.28 -21.76
C ALA A 350 -14.32 -16.75 -22.95
N GLU A 351 -13.04 -16.93 -22.71
CA GLU A 351 -12.11 -17.61 -23.61
C GLU A 351 -11.85 -19.02 -23.08
N ILE A 352 -11.86 -20.01 -23.98
CA ILE A 352 -11.68 -21.43 -23.63
C ILE A 352 -10.69 -22.04 -24.62
N LEU A 353 -9.61 -22.60 -24.12
CA LEU A 353 -8.61 -23.29 -24.92
C LEU A 353 -8.85 -24.81 -24.88
N VAL A 354 -9.18 -25.38 -26.03
CA VAL A 354 -9.34 -26.82 -26.20
C VAL A 354 -8.93 -27.25 -27.62
N ASP A 355 -8.27 -28.38 -27.76
CA ASP A 355 -7.77 -28.93 -29.03
C ASP A 355 -7.01 -27.93 -29.91
N ASP A 356 -6.09 -27.14 -29.30
CA ASP A 356 -5.29 -26.08 -29.93
C ASP A 356 -6.11 -24.99 -30.66
N LYS A 357 -7.36 -24.79 -30.22
CA LYS A 357 -8.24 -23.69 -30.65
C LYS A 357 -8.71 -22.90 -29.43
N ILE A 358 -8.88 -21.61 -29.62
CA ILE A 358 -9.45 -20.72 -28.61
C ILE A 358 -10.86 -20.35 -29.03
N TYR A 359 -11.82 -20.79 -28.25
CA TYR A 359 -13.21 -20.43 -28.44
C TYR A 359 -13.56 -19.22 -27.57
N VAL A 360 -14.16 -18.21 -28.19
CA VAL A 360 -14.56 -16.96 -27.51
C VAL A 360 -16.08 -16.90 -27.41
N LEU A 361 -16.58 -16.85 -26.19
CA LEU A 361 -17.97 -16.60 -25.87
C LEU A 361 -18.14 -15.13 -25.48
N ASP A 362 -19.19 -14.51 -26.00
CA ASP A 362 -19.60 -13.13 -25.71
C ASP A 362 -21.11 -13.04 -25.48
N ALA A 363 -21.63 -11.83 -25.35
CA ALA A 363 -23.07 -11.60 -25.16
C ALA A 363 -23.96 -12.16 -26.30
N GLN A 364 -23.40 -12.36 -27.50
CA GLN A 364 -24.14 -12.84 -28.70
C GLN A 364 -24.11 -14.38 -28.84
N SER A 365 -23.26 -15.05 -28.07
CA SER A 365 -23.00 -16.49 -28.23
C SER A 365 -24.19 -17.37 -27.93
N GLY A 366 -25.17 -16.92 -27.13
CA GLY A 366 -26.44 -17.62 -26.87
C GLY A 366 -26.32 -19.03 -26.27
N CYS A 367 -25.12 -19.41 -25.75
CA CYS A 367 -24.86 -20.77 -25.25
C CYS A 367 -24.36 -20.78 -23.78
N TRP A 368 -24.68 -19.76 -23.02
CA TRP A 368 -24.25 -19.66 -21.61
C TRP A 368 -24.80 -20.79 -20.72
N ASP A 369 -25.97 -21.33 -21.03
CA ASP A 369 -26.52 -22.47 -20.29
C ASP A 369 -25.68 -23.77 -20.50
N LYS A 370 -25.10 -23.95 -21.69
CA LYS A 370 -24.15 -25.05 -21.94
C LYS A 370 -22.83 -24.80 -21.21
N PHE A 371 -22.39 -23.54 -21.15
CA PHE A 371 -21.21 -23.14 -20.39
C PHE A 371 -21.42 -23.41 -18.89
N ASP A 372 -22.56 -23.02 -18.33
CA ASP A 372 -22.94 -23.32 -16.96
C ASP A 372 -22.94 -24.84 -16.68
N SER A 373 -23.49 -25.63 -17.59
CA SER A 373 -23.50 -27.08 -17.48
C SER A 373 -22.09 -27.67 -17.48
N TRP A 374 -21.21 -27.16 -18.34
CA TRP A 374 -19.80 -27.54 -18.36
C TRP A 374 -19.05 -27.13 -17.10
N LEU A 375 -19.31 -25.93 -16.57
CA LEU A 375 -18.74 -25.51 -15.30
C LEU A 375 -19.17 -26.42 -14.14
N ALA A 376 -20.39 -26.95 -14.17
CA ALA A 376 -20.92 -27.85 -13.16
C ALA A 376 -20.40 -29.29 -13.27
N ASP A 377 -19.76 -29.65 -14.38
CA ASP A 377 -19.25 -30.99 -14.60
C ASP A 377 -17.94 -31.27 -13.86
N ALA A 378 -17.95 -32.15 -12.89
CA ALA A 378 -16.79 -32.57 -12.11
C ALA A 378 -15.77 -33.38 -12.93
N GLY A 379 -16.21 -34.06 -14.01
CA GLY A 379 -15.34 -34.81 -14.90
C GLY A 379 -14.44 -33.91 -15.78
N CYS A 380 -14.91 -32.69 -16.05
CA CYS A 380 -14.18 -31.70 -16.82
C CYS A 380 -13.27 -30.87 -15.90
N LYS A 381 -11.96 -31.03 -15.99
CA LYS A 381 -10.99 -30.27 -15.19
C LYS A 381 -10.69 -28.92 -15.82
N LYS A 382 -10.65 -27.87 -15.01
CA LYS A 382 -10.51 -26.48 -15.45
C LYS A 382 -9.31 -25.82 -14.78
N ILE A 383 -8.61 -24.99 -15.56
CA ILE A 383 -7.55 -24.08 -15.11
C ILE A 383 -8.09 -22.66 -15.29
N THR A 384 -7.97 -21.82 -14.28
CA THR A 384 -8.47 -20.45 -14.35
C THR A 384 -7.58 -19.48 -13.57
N ILE A 385 -7.99 -18.23 -13.53
CA ILE A 385 -7.49 -17.20 -12.64
C ILE A 385 -8.68 -16.55 -11.93
N ASP A 386 -8.46 -16.08 -10.70
CA ASP A 386 -9.51 -15.46 -9.88
C ASP A 386 -10.77 -16.34 -9.75
N SER A 387 -10.55 -17.63 -9.45
CA SER A 387 -11.60 -18.63 -9.33
C SER A 387 -12.74 -18.23 -8.38
N LYS A 388 -12.44 -17.41 -7.36
CA LYS A 388 -13.45 -16.87 -6.43
C LYS A 388 -14.49 -16.01 -7.16
N GLU A 389 -14.08 -15.15 -8.10
CA GLU A 389 -15.02 -14.33 -8.90
C GLU A 389 -15.92 -15.22 -9.79
N LEU A 390 -15.32 -16.27 -10.39
CA LEU A 390 -16.07 -17.25 -11.16
C LEU A 390 -17.10 -17.99 -10.29
N TYR A 391 -16.71 -18.42 -9.08
CA TYR A 391 -17.65 -19.04 -8.13
C TYR A 391 -18.79 -18.10 -7.75
N LYS A 392 -18.55 -16.82 -7.48
CA LYS A 392 -19.58 -15.82 -7.16
C LYS A 392 -20.57 -15.60 -8.31
N CYS A 393 -20.05 -15.46 -9.53
CA CYS A 393 -20.90 -15.32 -10.70
C CYS A 393 -21.83 -16.54 -10.85
N CYS A 394 -21.29 -17.73 -10.68
CA CYS A 394 -22.07 -18.97 -10.75
C CYS A 394 -23.10 -19.12 -9.62
N LEU A 395 -22.82 -18.62 -8.41
CA LEU A 395 -23.79 -18.55 -7.32
C LEU A 395 -24.98 -17.66 -7.70
N CYS A 396 -24.75 -16.50 -8.36
CA CYS A 396 -25.83 -15.66 -8.90
C CYS A 396 -26.68 -16.38 -9.95
N ARG A 397 -26.07 -17.31 -10.69
CA ARG A 397 -26.74 -18.14 -11.75
C ARG A 397 -27.26 -19.46 -11.23
N GLN A 398 -27.14 -19.74 -9.93
CA GLN A 398 -27.53 -21.01 -9.29
C GLN A 398 -26.77 -22.22 -9.85
N VAL A 399 -25.53 -22.04 -10.26
CA VAL A 399 -24.66 -23.08 -10.81
C VAL A 399 -23.63 -23.50 -9.76
N LYS A 400 -23.56 -24.80 -9.47
CA LYS A 400 -22.53 -25.37 -8.59
C LYS A 400 -21.28 -25.73 -9.40
N VAL A 401 -20.28 -24.88 -9.42
CA VAL A 401 -19.03 -25.13 -10.14
C VAL A 401 -18.27 -26.30 -9.53
N GLN A 402 -17.71 -27.13 -10.40
CA GLN A 402 -16.89 -28.29 -10.04
C GLN A 402 -15.68 -28.40 -10.98
N GLY A 403 -14.68 -29.15 -10.55
CA GLY A 403 -13.52 -29.50 -11.40
C GLY A 403 -12.50 -28.41 -11.62
N ILE A 404 -12.52 -27.30 -10.89
CA ILE A 404 -11.39 -26.35 -10.89
C ILE A 404 -10.20 -27.03 -10.20
N VAL A 405 -9.11 -27.21 -10.94
CA VAL A 405 -7.90 -27.88 -10.45
C VAL A 405 -6.72 -26.90 -10.29
N ASP A 406 -6.79 -25.76 -10.96
CA ASP A 406 -5.79 -24.70 -10.84
C ASP A 406 -6.40 -23.30 -10.90
N ASP A 407 -5.90 -22.44 -10.01
CA ASP A 407 -6.04 -20.99 -10.04
C ASP A 407 -4.63 -20.40 -10.02
N VAL A 408 -4.21 -19.83 -11.14
CA VAL A 408 -2.83 -19.38 -11.30
C VAL A 408 -2.50 -18.18 -10.41
N ALA A 409 -3.49 -17.35 -10.00
CA ALA A 409 -3.27 -16.27 -9.05
C ALA A 409 -2.93 -16.81 -7.66
N LEU A 410 -3.68 -17.80 -7.18
CA LEU A 410 -3.43 -18.47 -5.90
C LEU A 410 -2.11 -19.26 -5.93
N ALA A 411 -1.83 -19.97 -7.02
CA ALA A 411 -0.56 -20.69 -7.18
C ALA A 411 0.64 -19.74 -7.15
N GLY A 412 0.56 -18.61 -7.87
CA GLY A 412 1.59 -17.58 -7.87
C GLY A 412 1.81 -16.93 -6.50
N TYR A 413 0.74 -16.68 -5.76
CA TYR A 413 0.81 -16.16 -4.40
C TYR A 413 1.47 -17.16 -3.43
N VAL A 414 1.13 -18.44 -3.49
CA VAL A 414 1.77 -19.45 -2.62
C VAL A 414 3.25 -19.59 -2.95
N ALA A 415 3.63 -19.55 -4.23
CA ALA A 415 5.02 -19.64 -4.66
C ALA A 415 5.87 -18.47 -4.17
N ASP A 416 5.34 -17.25 -4.19
CA ASP A 416 5.99 -16.03 -3.68
C ASP A 416 4.96 -14.99 -3.23
N PRO A 417 4.67 -14.87 -1.92
CA PRO A 417 3.67 -13.95 -1.38
C PRO A 417 4.15 -12.48 -1.31
N GLY A 418 5.37 -12.18 -1.78
CA GLY A 418 5.99 -10.84 -1.67
C GLY A 418 5.56 -9.84 -2.73
N HIS A 419 4.64 -10.19 -3.62
CA HIS A 419 4.23 -9.33 -4.72
C HIS A 419 2.93 -8.57 -4.44
N SER A 420 2.83 -7.37 -5.02
CA SER A 420 1.63 -6.52 -4.88
C SER A 420 0.48 -6.93 -5.80
N SER A 421 0.73 -7.74 -6.83
CA SER A 421 -0.28 -8.19 -7.79
C SER A 421 0.04 -9.55 -8.38
N TYR A 422 -1.00 -10.36 -8.52
CA TYR A 422 -1.00 -11.70 -9.13
C TYR A 422 -1.92 -11.77 -10.36
N SER A 423 -2.09 -10.64 -11.07
CA SER A 423 -2.81 -10.63 -12.35
C SER A 423 -2.12 -11.52 -13.37
N LEU A 424 -2.89 -12.02 -14.35
CA LEU A 424 -2.39 -12.90 -15.41
C LEU A 424 -1.17 -12.29 -16.11
N GLU A 425 -1.24 -11.01 -16.46
CA GLU A 425 -0.14 -10.30 -17.11
C GLU A 425 1.14 -10.28 -16.25
N ASN A 426 1.01 -9.92 -14.95
CA ASN A 426 2.16 -9.89 -14.04
C ASN A 426 2.75 -11.27 -13.77
N LEU A 427 1.91 -12.30 -13.70
CA LEU A 427 2.36 -13.69 -13.54
C LEU A 427 3.06 -14.20 -14.79
N SER A 428 2.52 -13.92 -15.99
CA SER A 428 3.13 -14.29 -17.26
C SER A 428 4.50 -13.66 -17.42
N ARG A 429 4.62 -12.35 -17.21
CA ARG A 429 5.89 -11.62 -17.30
C ARG A 429 6.97 -12.14 -16.33
N ARG A 430 6.57 -12.62 -15.15
CA ARG A 430 7.52 -13.10 -14.13
C ARG A 430 7.95 -14.55 -14.34
N ASN A 431 7.07 -15.39 -14.87
CA ASN A 431 7.25 -16.84 -14.84
C ASN A 431 7.45 -17.48 -16.23
N LEU A 432 7.03 -16.79 -17.29
CA LEU A 432 7.17 -17.31 -18.65
C LEU A 432 8.31 -16.61 -19.40
N PRO A 433 8.96 -17.26 -20.38
CA PRO A 433 10.00 -16.64 -21.19
C PRO A 433 9.47 -15.51 -22.09
N GLY A 434 8.17 -15.47 -22.37
CA GLY A 434 7.45 -14.45 -23.09
C GLY A 434 5.97 -14.49 -22.76
N VAL A 435 5.25 -13.38 -22.99
CA VAL A 435 3.78 -13.32 -22.84
C VAL A 435 3.17 -13.78 -24.16
N LEU A 436 2.34 -14.83 -24.12
CA LEU A 436 1.67 -15.37 -25.29
C LEU A 436 0.49 -14.49 -25.73
N ALA A 437 0.05 -14.69 -26.97
CA ALA A 437 -0.95 -13.84 -27.61
C ALA A 437 -2.31 -13.82 -26.87
N THR A 438 -2.68 -14.92 -26.22
CA THR A 438 -3.99 -15.03 -25.59
C THR A 438 -3.92 -15.35 -24.08
N PRO A 439 -4.93 -14.94 -23.31
CA PRO A 439 -5.09 -15.27 -21.89
C PRO A 439 -5.01 -16.77 -21.61
N CYS A 440 -5.72 -17.58 -22.37
CA CYS A 440 -5.81 -19.01 -22.11
C CYS A 440 -4.51 -19.77 -22.35
N GLU A 441 -3.70 -19.36 -23.36
CA GLU A 441 -2.36 -19.92 -23.57
C GLU A 441 -1.46 -19.63 -22.38
N ASN A 442 -1.48 -18.38 -21.90
CA ASN A 442 -0.72 -17.98 -20.70
C ASN A 442 -1.19 -18.76 -19.46
N LEU A 443 -2.49 -18.96 -19.26
CA LEU A 443 -3.03 -19.73 -18.15
C LEU A 443 -2.53 -21.18 -18.13
N GLN A 444 -2.53 -21.85 -19.29
CA GLN A 444 -2.09 -23.25 -19.40
C GLN A 444 -0.61 -23.40 -19.08
N GLN A 445 0.24 -22.51 -19.62
CA GLN A 445 1.68 -22.55 -19.36
C GLN A 445 1.99 -22.19 -17.91
N LEU A 446 1.34 -21.16 -17.36
CA LEU A 446 1.51 -20.75 -15.97
C LEU A 446 1.11 -21.86 -14.99
N ALA A 447 -0.01 -22.52 -15.21
CA ALA A 447 -0.46 -23.61 -14.34
C ALA A 447 0.60 -24.71 -14.24
N SER A 448 1.16 -25.15 -15.39
CA SER A 448 2.22 -26.16 -15.42
C SER A 448 3.49 -25.66 -14.71
N LYS A 449 3.94 -24.42 -15.00
CA LYS A 449 5.14 -23.84 -14.44
C LYS A 449 5.05 -23.63 -12.92
N LEU A 450 3.94 -23.07 -12.46
CA LEU A 450 3.72 -22.78 -11.05
C LEU A 450 3.53 -24.07 -10.24
N ARG A 451 2.84 -25.10 -10.76
CA ARG A 451 2.77 -26.41 -10.12
C ARG A 451 4.16 -27.05 -9.94
N GLY A 452 5.01 -26.97 -10.97
CA GLY A 452 6.40 -27.43 -10.88
C GLY A 452 7.15 -26.70 -9.77
N LEU A 453 7.05 -25.37 -9.72
CA LEU A 453 7.68 -24.53 -8.70
C LEU A 453 7.16 -24.86 -7.28
N LEU A 454 5.84 -25.02 -7.11
CA LEU A 454 5.24 -25.39 -5.83
C LEU A 454 5.69 -26.77 -5.36
N ALA A 455 5.87 -27.74 -6.29
CA ALA A 455 6.40 -29.07 -5.96
C ALA A 455 7.87 -28.99 -5.51
N GLU A 456 8.73 -28.25 -6.21
CA GLU A 456 10.12 -28.00 -5.82
C GLU A 456 10.23 -27.32 -4.44
N GLN A 457 9.32 -26.39 -4.17
CA GLN A 457 9.26 -25.67 -2.90
C GLN A 457 8.57 -26.46 -1.79
N GLN A 458 8.01 -27.65 -2.07
CA GLN A 458 7.22 -28.46 -1.13
C GLN A 458 5.95 -27.74 -0.62
N GLN A 459 5.35 -26.87 -1.43
CA GLN A 459 4.16 -26.10 -1.11
C GLN A 459 2.91 -26.56 -1.89
N LEU A 460 3.02 -27.60 -2.73
CA LEU A 460 1.88 -28.08 -3.55
C LEU A 460 0.71 -28.54 -2.68
N LYS A 461 0.99 -29.22 -1.57
CA LYS A 461 -0.03 -29.68 -0.61
C LYS A 461 -0.76 -28.48 0.03
N LEU A 462 -0.04 -27.41 0.40
CA LEU A 462 -0.64 -26.20 0.93
C LEU A 462 -1.58 -25.55 -0.11
N TYR A 463 -1.16 -25.51 -1.35
CA TYR A 463 -1.99 -24.98 -2.43
C TYR A 463 -3.26 -25.78 -2.66
N GLU A 464 -3.15 -27.11 -2.78
CA GLU A 464 -4.26 -28.01 -3.12
C GLU A 464 -5.25 -28.27 -1.97
N GLU A 465 -4.76 -28.29 -0.73
CA GLU A 465 -5.61 -28.61 0.44
C GLU A 465 -6.13 -27.35 1.16
N PHE A 466 -5.53 -26.16 0.96
CA PHE A 466 -5.90 -24.94 1.68
C PHE A 466 -6.32 -23.82 0.74
N GLU A 467 -5.44 -23.33 -0.14
CA GLU A 467 -5.73 -22.12 -0.89
C GLU A 467 -6.80 -22.31 -1.96
N LEU A 468 -6.70 -23.36 -2.76
CA LEU A 468 -7.64 -23.62 -3.82
C LEU A 468 -9.05 -24.00 -3.29
N PRO A 469 -9.21 -24.90 -2.29
CA PRO A 469 -10.51 -25.22 -1.73
C PRO A 469 -11.16 -24.11 -0.90
N LEU A 470 -10.40 -23.10 -0.48
CA LEU A 470 -10.91 -21.96 0.26
C LEU A 470 -11.67 -20.98 -0.65
N ALA A 471 -11.32 -20.88 -1.93
CA ALA A 471 -11.95 -19.92 -2.85
C ALA A 471 -13.47 -20.04 -2.93
N PRO A 472 -14.09 -21.25 -3.10
CA PRO A 472 -15.54 -21.39 -3.07
C PRO A 472 -16.17 -21.05 -1.73
N VAL A 473 -15.49 -21.29 -0.60
CA VAL A 473 -15.98 -20.90 0.74
C VAL A 473 -16.08 -19.38 0.85
N LEU A 474 -15.01 -18.67 0.46
CA LEU A 474 -15.01 -17.21 0.44
C LEU A 474 -16.06 -16.64 -0.52
N ALA A 475 -16.22 -17.24 -1.69
CA ALA A 475 -17.26 -16.85 -2.63
C ALA A 475 -18.67 -16.95 -2.01
N GLN A 476 -18.97 -18.02 -1.27
CA GLN A 476 -20.24 -18.17 -0.56
C GLN A 476 -20.41 -17.12 0.54
N MET A 477 -19.36 -16.83 1.32
CA MET A 477 -19.39 -15.80 2.36
C MET A 477 -19.64 -14.41 1.76
N GLU A 478 -18.94 -14.05 0.69
CA GLU A 478 -19.11 -12.76 -0.01
C GLU A 478 -20.53 -12.67 -0.63
N PHE A 479 -21.02 -13.75 -1.22
CA PHE A 479 -22.36 -13.81 -1.77
C PHE A 479 -23.44 -13.69 -0.68
N ALA A 480 -23.25 -14.36 0.46
CA ALA A 480 -24.16 -14.25 1.61
C ALA A 480 -24.20 -12.82 2.16
N GLY A 481 -23.02 -12.20 2.39
CA GLY A 481 -22.89 -10.90 3.06
C GLY A 481 -23.43 -10.92 4.49
N ILE A 482 -23.38 -9.80 5.21
CA ILE A 482 -23.89 -9.65 6.58
C ILE A 482 -24.98 -8.59 6.62
N THR A 483 -26.00 -8.76 7.46
CA THR A 483 -27.14 -7.83 7.57
C THR A 483 -26.83 -6.75 8.60
N PRO A 484 -26.84 -5.45 8.24
CA PRO A 484 -26.83 -4.36 9.20
C PRO A 484 -28.25 -3.97 9.61
N ASP A 485 -28.47 -3.67 10.88
CA ASP A 485 -29.63 -2.94 11.37
C ASP A 485 -29.49 -1.46 10.98
N LYS A 486 -30.28 -1.05 9.97
CA LYS A 486 -30.21 0.31 9.41
C LYS A 486 -30.69 1.39 10.38
N GLU A 487 -31.68 1.07 11.21
CA GLU A 487 -32.24 2.03 12.15
C GLU A 487 -31.24 2.31 13.26
N LEU A 488 -30.67 1.24 13.82
CA LEU A 488 -29.62 1.36 14.84
C LEU A 488 -28.37 2.06 14.29
N LEU A 489 -27.96 1.77 13.07
CA LEU A 489 -26.82 2.42 12.41
C LEU A 489 -27.03 3.94 12.29
N LEU A 490 -28.22 4.40 11.87
CA LEU A 490 -28.54 5.81 11.76
C LEU A 490 -28.59 6.49 13.14
N GLN A 491 -29.21 5.83 14.12
CA GLN A 491 -29.28 6.34 15.50
C GLN A 491 -27.86 6.49 16.10
N LEU A 492 -27.02 5.48 15.99
CA LEU A 492 -25.64 5.54 16.50
C LEU A 492 -24.81 6.62 15.79
N ASN A 493 -25.03 6.84 14.49
CA ASN A 493 -24.37 7.91 13.74
C ASN A 493 -24.76 9.30 14.27
N GLU A 494 -26.04 9.53 14.55
CA GLU A 494 -26.54 10.79 15.11
C GLU A 494 -25.99 11.01 16.53
N ASP A 495 -26.08 10.02 17.39
CA ASP A 495 -25.58 10.07 18.76
C ASP A 495 -24.06 10.35 18.81
N MET A 496 -23.29 9.71 17.95
CA MET A 496 -21.84 9.93 17.84
C MET A 496 -21.54 11.34 17.32
N GLY A 497 -22.31 11.82 16.34
CA GLY A 497 -22.22 13.20 15.84
C GLY A 497 -22.44 14.23 16.96
N HIS A 498 -23.45 14.03 17.80
CA HIS A 498 -23.70 14.89 18.97
C HIS A 498 -22.54 14.86 19.98
N ARG A 499 -21.95 13.69 20.25
CA ARG A 499 -20.78 13.57 21.13
C ARG A 499 -19.56 14.30 20.55
N ILE A 500 -19.30 14.15 19.26
CA ILE A 500 -18.20 14.84 18.57
C ILE A 500 -18.40 16.35 18.64
N ALA A 501 -19.61 16.87 18.37
CA ALA A 501 -19.90 18.29 18.45
C ALA A 501 -19.69 18.88 19.86
N LYS A 502 -20.02 18.11 20.92
CA LYS A 502 -19.73 18.49 22.30
C LYS A 502 -18.23 18.56 22.58
N LEU A 503 -17.45 17.61 22.05
CA LEU A 503 -16.00 17.61 22.20
C LEU A 503 -15.35 18.77 21.41
N ASP A 504 -15.89 19.12 20.23
CA ASP A 504 -15.47 20.29 19.47
C ASP A 504 -15.65 21.57 20.28
N ALA A 505 -16.85 21.78 20.87
CA ALA A 505 -17.13 22.95 21.71
C ALA A 505 -16.23 23.00 22.96
N LEU A 506 -16.04 21.86 23.63
CA LEU A 506 -15.15 21.76 24.79
C LEU A 506 -13.70 22.04 24.43
N ALA A 507 -13.23 21.58 23.26
CA ALA A 507 -11.86 21.87 22.80
C ALA A 507 -11.65 23.35 22.49
N GLN A 508 -12.64 24.05 21.91
CA GLN A 508 -12.62 25.51 21.71
C GLN A 508 -12.53 26.25 23.04
N GLU A 509 -13.33 25.86 24.01
CA GLU A 509 -13.33 26.43 25.37
C GLU A 509 -11.96 26.24 26.04
N GLN A 510 -11.40 25.02 25.99
CA GLN A 510 -10.11 24.68 26.59
C GLN A 510 -8.92 25.38 25.89
N ALA A 511 -9.04 25.67 24.60
CA ALA A 511 -8.04 26.41 23.83
C ALA A 511 -8.14 27.93 24.03
N GLY A 512 -9.31 28.44 24.43
CA GLY A 512 -9.60 29.88 24.59
C GLY A 512 -9.79 30.61 23.26
N GLU A 513 -9.84 29.91 22.12
CA GLU A 513 -10.10 30.49 20.81
C GLU A 513 -10.69 29.44 19.85
N GLU A 514 -11.38 29.90 18.82
CA GLU A 514 -11.92 29.01 17.78
C GLU A 514 -10.81 28.50 16.86
N PHE A 515 -10.80 27.22 16.57
CA PHE A 515 -9.90 26.57 15.63
C PHE A 515 -10.47 25.27 15.09
N ASN A 516 -9.94 24.79 13.98
CA ASN A 516 -10.35 23.52 13.39
C ASN A 516 -9.51 22.35 13.93
N LEU A 517 -10.12 21.47 14.75
CA LEU A 517 -9.47 20.28 15.32
C LEU A 517 -8.97 19.31 14.24
N LYS A 518 -9.62 19.30 13.06
CA LYS A 518 -9.23 18.46 11.92
C LYS A 518 -8.02 19.02 11.16
N SER A 519 -7.57 20.26 11.47
CA SER A 519 -6.40 20.89 10.86
C SER A 519 -5.13 20.67 11.71
N PRO A 520 -4.20 19.78 11.31
CA PRO A 520 -2.96 19.56 12.05
C PRO A 520 -2.14 20.84 12.23
N LYS A 521 -2.24 21.77 11.28
CA LYS A 521 -1.50 23.05 11.32
C LYS A 521 -2.06 23.99 12.40
N GLN A 522 -3.38 24.19 12.45
CA GLN A 522 -4.01 25.03 13.48
C GLN A 522 -3.81 24.41 14.87
N LEU A 523 -4.04 23.11 14.97
CA LEU A 523 -3.83 22.37 16.22
C LEU A 523 -2.38 22.50 16.71
N GLY A 524 -1.39 22.41 15.81
CA GLY A 524 0.01 22.59 16.15
C GLY A 524 0.30 23.98 16.73
N VAL A 525 -0.30 25.05 16.19
CA VAL A 525 -0.19 26.42 16.72
C VAL A 525 -0.80 26.50 18.12
N ILE A 526 -2.02 25.98 18.32
CA ILE A 526 -2.66 25.96 19.62
C ILE A 526 -1.80 25.26 20.67
N LEU A 527 -1.37 24.01 20.38
CA LEU A 527 -0.66 23.19 21.37
C LEU A 527 0.75 23.75 21.70
N PHE A 528 1.51 24.13 20.69
CA PHE A 528 2.94 24.43 20.89
C PHE A 528 3.29 25.92 20.93
N GLU A 529 2.47 26.81 20.39
CA GLU A 529 2.71 28.25 20.41
C GLU A 529 1.83 28.99 21.45
N ARG A 530 0.53 28.63 21.56
CA ARG A 530 -0.38 29.24 22.51
C ARG A 530 -0.28 28.63 23.91
N LEU A 531 -0.46 27.31 23.99
CA LEU A 531 -0.40 26.56 25.26
C LEU A 531 1.04 26.23 25.69
N GLN A 532 2.04 26.48 24.85
CA GLN A 532 3.46 26.27 25.10
C GLN A 532 3.79 24.86 25.62
N LEU A 533 3.09 23.84 25.13
CA LEU A 533 3.37 22.46 25.48
C LEU A 533 4.72 22.01 24.90
N PRO A 534 5.40 21.04 25.52
CA PRO A 534 6.70 20.59 25.04
C PRO A 534 6.61 19.99 23.64
N VAL A 535 7.48 20.42 22.75
CA VAL A 535 7.54 19.93 21.36
C VAL A 535 8.23 18.58 21.32
N ILE A 536 7.47 17.51 21.13
CA ILE A 536 7.99 16.13 21.07
C ILE A 536 8.62 15.84 19.71
N LYS A 537 7.96 16.29 18.60
CA LYS A 537 8.40 16.01 17.24
C LYS A 537 8.02 17.15 16.31
N LYS A 538 8.95 17.51 15.42
CA LYS A 538 8.69 18.42 14.29
C LYS A 538 8.64 17.66 12.97
N THR A 539 7.81 18.11 12.06
CA THR A 539 7.76 17.67 10.66
C THR A 539 8.44 18.74 9.79
N LYS A 540 8.66 18.44 8.52
CA LYS A 540 9.19 19.44 7.56
C LYS A 540 8.29 20.68 7.42
N THR A 541 7.01 20.56 7.72
CA THR A 541 5.98 21.60 7.52
C THR A 541 5.46 22.21 8.83
N GLY A 542 6.05 21.89 9.99
CA GLY A 542 5.64 22.41 11.28
C GLY A 542 5.66 21.38 12.40
N TYR A 543 4.82 21.57 13.40
CA TYR A 543 4.70 20.67 14.54
C TYR A 543 3.95 19.37 14.15
N SER A 544 4.45 18.24 14.63
CA SER A 544 3.69 16.99 14.52
C SER A 544 2.59 16.95 15.59
N THR A 545 1.37 16.60 15.16
CA THR A 545 0.23 16.34 16.03
C THR A 545 -0.26 14.91 15.84
N ASP A 546 0.63 13.97 15.48
CA ASP A 546 0.28 12.56 15.32
C ASP A 546 -0.15 11.93 16.67
N GLY A 547 -0.82 10.78 16.62
CA GLY A 547 -1.34 10.12 17.82
C GLY A 547 -0.27 9.89 18.88
N LYS A 548 0.95 9.47 18.46
CA LYS A 548 2.08 9.22 19.39
C LYS A 548 2.55 10.50 20.10
N VAL A 549 2.51 11.63 19.40
CA VAL A 549 2.85 12.94 19.99
C VAL A 549 1.80 13.36 21.00
N LEU A 550 0.51 13.19 20.68
CA LEU A 550 -0.58 13.53 21.59
C LEU A 550 -0.60 12.60 22.81
N GLU A 551 -0.41 11.31 22.64
CA GLU A 551 -0.27 10.35 23.74
C GLU A 551 0.91 10.74 24.68
N ALA A 552 2.05 11.16 24.13
CA ALA A 552 3.18 11.61 24.94
C ALA A 552 2.94 12.95 25.68
N LEU A 553 1.91 13.71 25.28
CA LEU A 553 1.44 14.93 25.93
C LEU A 553 0.26 14.70 26.88
N GLU A 554 -0.22 13.47 27.01
CA GLU A 554 -1.33 13.15 27.89
C GLU A 554 -1.05 13.57 29.34
N GLY A 555 -2.04 14.13 30.00
CA GLY A 555 -1.90 14.69 31.36
C GLY A 555 -1.22 16.05 31.45
N LYS A 556 -0.67 16.60 30.34
CA LYS A 556 -0.03 17.94 30.36
C LYS A 556 -1.04 19.09 30.23
N HIS A 557 -2.17 18.84 29.56
CA HIS A 557 -3.25 19.81 29.40
C HIS A 557 -4.58 19.07 29.11
N PRO A 558 -5.73 19.51 29.66
CA PRO A 558 -7.03 18.84 29.44
C PRO A 558 -7.41 18.73 27.96
N LEU A 559 -7.04 19.71 27.15
CA LEU A 559 -7.29 19.71 25.70
C LEU A 559 -6.72 18.46 25.00
N ILE A 560 -5.62 17.86 25.48
CA ILE A 560 -5.02 16.68 24.86
C ILE A 560 -5.97 15.48 24.92
N ALA A 561 -6.55 15.22 26.09
CA ALA A 561 -7.53 14.14 26.26
C ALA A 561 -8.77 14.37 25.38
N THR A 562 -9.25 15.62 25.31
CA THR A 562 -10.39 16.00 24.44
C THR A 562 -10.09 15.75 22.97
N ILE A 563 -8.87 16.09 22.49
CA ILE A 563 -8.46 15.86 21.09
C ILE A 563 -8.34 14.36 20.79
N LEU A 564 -7.76 13.58 21.70
CA LEU A 564 -7.61 12.13 21.53
C LEU A 564 -8.98 11.44 21.41
N GLU A 565 -9.90 11.77 22.32
CA GLU A 565 -11.27 11.23 22.28
C GLU A 565 -12.05 11.70 21.05
N HIS A 566 -11.97 13.00 20.70
CA HIS A 566 -12.56 13.52 19.47
C HIS A 566 -12.08 12.76 18.23
N ARG A 567 -10.76 12.57 18.08
CA ARG A 567 -10.18 11.84 16.94
C ARG A 567 -10.62 10.38 16.89
N LYS A 568 -10.67 9.72 18.05
CA LYS A 568 -11.16 8.35 18.18
C LYS A 568 -12.60 8.23 17.67
N LEU A 569 -13.52 9.07 18.19
CA LEU A 569 -14.93 9.04 17.80
C LEU A 569 -15.13 9.46 16.33
N ALA A 570 -14.48 10.52 15.86
CA ALA A 570 -14.57 10.96 14.49
C ALA A 570 -14.08 9.90 13.49
N LYS A 571 -13.01 9.16 13.82
CA LYS A 571 -12.54 8.03 13.00
C LYS A 571 -13.55 6.89 12.98
N LEU A 572 -14.13 6.53 14.12
CA LEU A 572 -15.15 5.47 14.20
C LEU A 572 -16.41 5.85 13.41
N GLN A 573 -16.87 7.09 13.56
CA GLN A 573 -18.02 7.61 12.83
C GLN A 573 -17.80 7.55 11.32
N SER A 574 -16.71 8.19 10.82
CA SER A 574 -16.45 8.27 9.39
C SER A 574 -16.16 6.89 8.75
N THR A 575 -15.47 5.99 9.48
CA THR A 575 -15.09 4.69 8.90
C THR A 575 -16.24 3.69 8.94
N TYR A 576 -17.01 3.63 10.03
CA TYR A 576 -17.99 2.57 10.24
C TYR A 576 -19.44 3.05 10.14
N LEU A 577 -19.82 4.20 10.71
CA LEU A 577 -21.23 4.63 10.70
C LEU A 577 -21.60 5.31 9.38
N GLU A 578 -20.78 6.26 8.93
CA GLU A 578 -20.97 6.91 7.63
C GLU A 578 -20.48 6.03 6.47
N GLY A 579 -19.34 5.33 6.66
CA GLY A 579 -18.71 4.53 5.62
C GLY A 579 -19.48 3.25 5.27
N LEU A 580 -20.21 2.62 6.20
CA LEU A 580 -21.00 1.42 5.93
C LEU A 580 -22.34 1.70 5.24
N GLN A 581 -22.93 2.87 5.46
CA GLN A 581 -24.25 3.21 4.94
C GLN A 581 -24.35 3.09 3.41
N PRO A 582 -23.42 3.65 2.59
CA PRO A 582 -23.47 3.54 1.12
C PRO A 582 -23.16 2.11 0.62
N LEU A 583 -22.59 1.25 1.45
CA LEU A 583 -22.22 -0.13 1.09
C LEU A 583 -23.36 -1.13 1.35
N ILE A 584 -24.47 -0.70 1.94
CA ILE A 584 -25.64 -1.55 2.10
C ILE A 584 -26.29 -1.72 0.72
N ASN A 585 -26.21 -2.95 0.20
CA ASN A 585 -26.79 -3.28 -1.08
C ASN A 585 -28.32 -3.09 -1.06
N PRO A 586 -28.92 -2.27 -1.93
CA PRO A 586 -30.36 -1.97 -1.90
C PRO A 586 -31.25 -3.17 -2.20
N LYS A 587 -30.75 -4.20 -2.90
CA LYS A 587 -31.51 -5.40 -3.29
C LYS A 587 -31.48 -6.45 -2.21
N THR A 588 -30.31 -6.70 -1.60
CA THR A 588 -30.14 -7.72 -0.56
C THR A 588 -30.37 -7.18 0.84
N GLY A 589 -30.24 -5.86 1.06
CA GLY A 589 -30.20 -5.23 2.36
C GLY A 589 -28.95 -5.57 3.18
N ARG A 590 -27.97 -6.23 2.58
CA ARG A 590 -26.76 -6.75 3.25
C ARG A 590 -25.53 -6.00 2.79
N ILE A 591 -24.45 -6.13 3.56
CA ILE A 591 -23.10 -5.65 3.22
C ILE A 591 -22.29 -6.86 2.73
N HIS A 592 -21.73 -6.76 1.54
CA HIS A 592 -20.92 -7.80 0.90
C HIS A 592 -19.47 -7.37 0.89
N THR A 593 -18.71 -7.74 1.94
CA THR A 593 -17.27 -7.47 1.99
C THR A 593 -16.50 -8.39 1.05
N HIS A 594 -15.31 -7.99 0.62
CA HIS A 594 -14.40 -8.80 -0.20
C HIS A 594 -13.27 -9.37 0.65
N PHE A 595 -13.11 -10.71 0.65
CA PHE A 595 -12.01 -11.39 1.32
C PHE A 595 -10.85 -11.63 0.36
N GLN A 596 -9.71 -11.02 0.64
CA GLN A 596 -8.52 -11.12 -0.19
C GLN A 596 -7.59 -12.24 0.31
N GLN A 597 -7.33 -13.24 -0.56
CA GLN A 597 -6.41 -14.34 -0.24
C GLN A 597 -4.95 -14.00 -0.52
N THR A 598 -4.68 -13.07 -1.43
CA THR A 598 -3.36 -12.85 -2.04
C THR A 598 -2.65 -11.56 -1.58
N VAL A 599 -3.17 -10.89 -0.54
CA VAL A 599 -2.66 -9.57 -0.10
C VAL A 599 -1.64 -9.67 1.02
N THR A 600 -1.87 -10.54 2.00
CA THR A 600 -0.99 -10.61 3.17
C THR A 600 0.16 -11.60 2.96
N VAL A 601 1.37 -11.24 3.35
CA VAL A 601 2.54 -12.15 3.25
C VAL A 601 2.55 -13.25 4.31
N THR A 602 1.64 -13.21 5.29
CA THR A 602 1.52 -14.20 6.36
C THR A 602 0.53 -15.32 6.08
N GLY A 603 -0.24 -15.23 4.99
CA GLY A 603 -1.34 -16.14 4.71
C GLY A 603 -2.69 -15.73 5.32
N ARG A 604 -2.73 -14.71 6.19
CA ARG A 604 -4.01 -14.19 6.72
C ARG A 604 -4.87 -13.64 5.59
N LEU A 605 -6.19 -13.78 5.72
CA LEU A 605 -7.13 -13.06 4.88
C LEU A 605 -7.13 -11.57 5.26
N SER A 606 -7.40 -10.72 4.28
CA SER A 606 -7.80 -9.33 4.55
C SER A 606 -9.18 -9.06 4.00
N SER A 607 -9.91 -8.14 4.62
CA SER A 607 -11.26 -7.74 4.21
C SER A 607 -11.23 -6.31 3.69
N THR A 608 -11.90 -6.07 2.57
CA THR A 608 -11.99 -4.74 1.93
C THR A 608 -13.42 -4.46 1.51
N ASP A 609 -13.75 -3.21 1.38
CA ASP A 609 -15.01 -2.67 0.85
C ASP A 609 -16.29 -3.25 1.49
N PRO A 610 -16.45 -3.18 2.83
CA PRO A 610 -15.60 -2.54 3.84
C PRO A 610 -14.65 -3.52 4.55
N ASN A 611 -13.61 -2.99 5.24
CA ASN A 611 -12.80 -3.80 6.14
C ASN A 611 -13.52 -4.03 7.47
N LEU A 612 -14.21 -5.16 7.60
CA LEU A 612 -14.93 -5.56 8.81
C LEU A 612 -14.03 -6.17 9.89
N GLN A 613 -12.80 -6.59 9.54
CA GLN A 613 -11.86 -7.18 10.49
C GLN A 613 -11.26 -6.16 11.46
N ASN A 614 -11.37 -4.85 11.17
CA ASN A 614 -10.81 -3.79 12.00
C ASN A 614 -11.81 -3.13 12.95
N ILE A 615 -13.04 -3.63 13.06
CA ILE A 615 -14.04 -3.12 14.01
C ILE A 615 -13.60 -3.48 15.44
N PRO A 616 -13.36 -2.47 16.32
CA PRO A 616 -12.85 -2.75 17.66
C PRO A 616 -13.81 -3.64 18.46
N ALA A 617 -13.26 -4.65 19.15
CA ALA A 617 -14.07 -5.56 19.98
C ALA A 617 -14.08 -5.18 21.48
N ARG A 618 -13.03 -4.46 21.94
CA ARG A 618 -12.79 -4.23 23.37
C ARG A 618 -13.35 -2.92 23.90
N THR A 619 -13.52 -1.92 23.04
CA THR A 619 -14.05 -0.61 23.46
C THR A 619 -15.57 -0.62 23.42
N GLU A 620 -16.19 0.22 24.25
CA GLU A 620 -17.66 0.34 24.31
C GLU A 620 -18.24 0.78 22.96
N GLU A 621 -17.62 1.79 22.32
CA GLU A 621 -18.05 2.26 21.01
C GLU A 621 -17.90 1.16 19.94
N GLY A 622 -16.84 0.37 20.00
CA GLY A 622 -16.65 -0.77 19.09
C GLY A 622 -17.72 -1.84 19.30
N ARG A 623 -18.12 -2.13 20.54
CA ARG A 623 -19.25 -3.01 20.84
C ARG A 623 -20.56 -2.47 20.28
N GLN A 624 -20.83 -1.16 20.44
CA GLN A 624 -22.02 -0.53 19.87
C GLN A 624 -22.04 -0.66 18.34
N ILE A 625 -20.89 -0.51 17.65
CA ILE A 625 -20.80 -0.73 16.21
C ILE A 625 -21.07 -2.20 15.85
N ARG A 626 -20.57 -3.17 16.64
CA ARG A 626 -20.85 -4.60 16.39
C ARG A 626 -22.32 -4.96 16.58
N ARG A 627 -23.08 -4.27 17.44
CA ARG A 627 -24.53 -4.45 17.60
C ARG A 627 -25.32 -4.16 16.33
N ILE A 628 -24.78 -3.37 15.42
CA ILE A 628 -25.43 -3.10 14.13
C ILE A 628 -25.59 -4.38 13.30
N PHE A 629 -24.71 -5.37 13.47
CA PHE A 629 -24.74 -6.59 12.68
C PHE A 629 -25.63 -7.63 13.34
N VAL A 630 -26.67 -8.02 12.62
CA VAL A 630 -27.75 -8.91 13.07
C VAL A 630 -27.94 -10.08 12.09
N PRO A 631 -28.63 -11.17 12.49
CA PRO A 631 -29.00 -12.23 11.56
C PRO A 631 -29.88 -11.71 10.44
N GLY A 632 -29.74 -12.27 9.26
CA GLY A 632 -30.59 -11.96 8.11
C GLY A 632 -31.94 -12.65 8.16
N ALA A 633 -32.84 -12.27 7.24
CA ALA A 633 -34.16 -12.88 7.13
C ALA A 633 -34.08 -14.41 7.00
N GLY A 634 -34.80 -15.14 7.86
CA GLY A 634 -34.81 -16.59 7.91
C GLY A 634 -33.74 -17.20 8.84
N TYR A 635 -33.04 -16.37 9.60
CA TYR A 635 -32.11 -16.77 10.67
C TYR A 635 -32.46 -16.04 11.95
N ASP A 636 -32.08 -16.61 13.10
CA ASP A 636 -32.51 -16.14 14.42
C ASP A 636 -31.33 -15.56 15.22
N LEU A 637 -30.13 -16.09 15.02
CA LEU A 637 -28.95 -15.80 15.82
C LEU A 637 -27.69 -15.59 14.93
N LEU A 638 -26.76 -14.83 15.44
CA LEU A 638 -25.35 -14.90 15.06
C LEU A 638 -24.62 -15.84 16.02
N MET A 639 -23.71 -16.64 15.47
CA MET A 639 -22.82 -17.53 16.20
C MET A 639 -21.37 -17.13 15.93
N SER A 640 -20.62 -16.82 16.98
CA SER A 640 -19.17 -16.58 16.93
C SER A 640 -18.44 -17.81 17.45
N CYS A 641 -17.46 -18.26 16.68
CA CYS A 641 -16.59 -19.38 17.02
C CYS A 641 -15.15 -18.88 16.95
N ASP A 642 -14.47 -18.80 18.10
CA ASP A 642 -13.18 -18.17 18.27
C ASP A 642 -12.15 -19.16 18.84
N TYR A 643 -10.94 -19.21 18.25
CA TYR A 643 -9.87 -20.04 18.81
C TYR A 643 -9.32 -19.46 20.12
N SER A 644 -9.26 -20.29 21.13
CA SER A 644 -8.67 -19.92 22.41
C SER A 644 -7.15 -19.96 22.36
N GLN A 645 -6.53 -18.77 22.36
CA GLN A 645 -5.06 -18.57 22.45
C GLN A 645 -4.24 -19.36 21.41
N VAL A 646 -4.72 -19.43 20.17
CA VAL A 646 -4.13 -20.26 19.12
C VAL A 646 -2.65 -19.96 18.87
N GLU A 647 -2.23 -18.68 18.86
CA GLU A 647 -0.83 -18.31 18.62
C GLU A 647 0.11 -18.80 19.74
N LEU A 648 -0.33 -18.77 21.01
CA LEU A 648 0.46 -19.29 22.14
C LEU A 648 0.53 -20.83 22.14
N ARG A 649 -0.55 -21.50 21.71
CA ARG A 649 -0.55 -22.96 21.53
C ARG A 649 0.42 -23.37 20.41
N ILE A 650 0.41 -22.63 19.31
CA ILE A 650 1.35 -22.85 18.20
C ILE A 650 2.78 -22.60 18.65
N LEU A 651 3.05 -21.51 19.40
CA LEU A 651 4.36 -21.23 19.96
C LEU A 651 4.85 -22.39 20.84
N ALA A 652 4.01 -22.89 21.76
CA ALA A 652 4.36 -24.03 22.63
C ALA A 652 4.80 -25.26 21.82
N CYS A 653 4.04 -25.59 20.75
CA CYS A 653 4.35 -26.73 19.88
C CYS A 653 5.60 -26.49 19.01
N ILE A 654 5.79 -25.31 18.43
CA ILE A 654 6.98 -25.03 17.61
C ILE A 654 8.24 -24.97 18.45
N ALA A 655 8.16 -24.33 19.62
CA ALA A 655 9.29 -24.19 20.55
C ALA A 655 9.61 -25.46 21.34
N GLN A 656 8.68 -26.45 21.36
CA GLN A 656 8.77 -27.66 22.19
C GLN A 656 9.13 -27.33 23.66
N ASP A 657 8.47 -26.29 24.19
CA ASP A 657 8.68 -25.82 25.54
C ASP A 657 7.78 -26.58 26.49
N GLU A 658 8.40 -27.46 27.32
CA GLU A 658 7.66 -28.37 28.19
C GLU A 658 6.75 -27.66 29.22
N LEU A 659 7.14 -26.48 29.73
CA LEU A 659 6.32 -25.75 30.68
C LEU A 659 5.05 -25.19 30.02
N LEU A 660 5.18 -24.70 28.78
CA LEU A 660 4.03 -24.24 28.00
C LEU A 660 3.13 -25.41 27.57
N LEU A 661 3.74 -26.51 27.10
CA LEU A 661 3.02 -27.71 26.68
C LEU A 661 2.24 -28.32 27.86
N GLU A 662 2.87 -28.43 29.03
CA GLU A 662 2.23 -28.92 30.24
C GLU A 662 1.06 -28.04 30.70
N ALA A 663 1.25 -26.71 30.72
CA ALA A 663 0.20 -25.77 31.07
C ALA A 663 -1.03 -25.95 30.18
N PHE A 664 -0.84 -26.06 28.84
CA PHE A 664 -1.96 -26.27 27.93
C PHE A 664 -2.57 -27.68 28.00
N ARG A 665 -1.81 -28.72 28.24
CA ARG A 665 -2.33 -30.09 28.45
C ARG A 665 -3.24 -30.18 29.67
N HIS A 666 -2.92 -29.43 30.74
CA HIS A 666 -3.70 -29.39 31.97
C HIS A 666 -4.79 -28.30 31.98
N GLY A 667 -4.98 -27.57 30.86
CA GLY A 667 -6.02 -26.52 30.77
C GLY A 667 -5.78 -25.34 31.70
N GLN A 668 -4.53 -25.06 32.08
CA GLN A 668 -4.18 -23.96 32.98
C GLN A 668 -4.27 -22.61 32.26
N ASP A 669 -4.57 -21.55 33.01
CA ASP A 669 -4.49 -20.19 32.49
C ASP A 669 -3.03 -19.80 32.23
N ILE A 670 -2.64 -19.79 30.94
CA ILE A 670 -1.27 -19.53 30.53
C ILE A 670 -0.75 -18.17 30.99
N HIS A 671 -1.63 -17.16 31.09
CA HIS A 671 -1.22 -15.82 31.54
C HIS A 671 -1.02 -15.79 33.07
N ALA A 672 -1.83 -16.51 33.80
CA ALA A 672 -1.63 -16.68 35.25
C ALA A 672 -0.38 -17.53 35.52
N ARG A 673 -0.18 -18.62 34.78
CA ARG A 673 1.04 -19.45 34.89
C ARG A 673 2.30 -18.63 34.56
N THR A 674 2.30 -17.88 33.46
CA THR A 674 3.42 -16.98 33.13
C THR A 674 3.64 -15.91 34.20
N ALA A 675 2.57 -15.37 34.82
CA ALA A 675 2.69 -14.40 35.90
C ALA A 675 3.38 -15.04 37.11
N ALA A 676 2.96 -16.24 37.50
CA ALA A 676 3.58 -16.98 38.60
C ALA A 676 5.09 -17.18 38.39
N GLU A 677 5.48 -17.58 37.17
CA GLU A 677 6.88 -17.83 36.79
C GLU A 677 7.72 -16.54 36.65
N VAL A 678 7.17 -15.48 36.07
CA VAL A 678 7.88 -14.20 35.84
C VAL A 678 8.04 -13.37 37.10
N PHE A 679 7.02 -13.41 37.99
CA PHE A 679 7.04 -12.67 39.24
C PHE A 679 7.53 -13.53 40.44
N ASP A 680 7.83 -14.80 40.20
CA ASP A 680 8.29 -15.77 41.19
C ASP A 680 7.34 -15.87 42.44
N VAL A 681 6.04 -16.05 42.14
CA VAL A 681 4.98 -16.17 43.16
C VAL A 681 4.19 -17.47 42.93
N PRO A 682 3.58 -18.06 43.99
CA PRO A 682 2.66 -19.16 43.77
C PRO A 682 1.46 -18.77 42.92
N LEU A 683 0.93 -19.74 42.15
CA LEU A 683 -0.18 -19.49 41.21
C LEU A 683 -1.41 -18.87 41.89
N GLU A 684 -1.68 -19.24 43.15
CA GLU A 684 -2.78 -18.76 43.94
C GLU A 684 -2.62 -17.29 44.37
N GLU A 685 -1.39 -16.76 44.34
CA GLU A 685 -1.07 -15.38 44.72
C GLU A 685 -1.00 -14.44 43.53
N VAL A 686 -1.23 -14.94 42.32
CA VAL A 686 -1.22 -14.12 41.10
C VAL A 686 -2.39 -13.15 41.09
N THR A 687 -2.07 -11.87 41.16
CA THR A 687 -3.08 -10.80 41.09
C THR A 687 -3.57 -10.59 39.68
N PRO A 688 -4.77 -9.99 39.46
CA PRO A 688 -5.28 -9.60 38.15
C PRO A 688 -4.31 -8.68 37.37
N GLU A 689 -3.59 -7.83 38.12
CA GLU A 689 -2.58 -6.94 37.52
C GLU A 689 -1.34 -7.72 37.01
N MET A 690 -0.79 -8.63 37.81
CA MET A 690 0.28 -9.52 37.43
C MET A 690 -0.09 -10.34 36.19
N ARG A 691 -1.29 -10.92 36.18
CA ARG A 691 -1.84 -11.65 35.04
C ARG A 691 -1.94 -10.77 33.79
N SER A 692 -2.37 -9.52 33.93
CA SER A 692 -2.47 -8.56 32.81
C SER A 692 -1.09 -8.20 32.26
N ARG A 693 -0.09 -7.98 33.14
CA ARG A 693 1.31 -7.74 32.76
C ARG A 693 1.91 -8.95 32.04
N ALA A 694 1.72 -10.14 32.59
CA ALA A 694 2.17 -11.38 31.96
C ALA A 694 1.51 -11.63 30.59
N LYS A 695 0.24 -11.26 30.42
CA LYS A 695 -0.44 -11.29 29.14
C LYS A 695 0.26 -10.40 28.10
N ALA A 696 0.66 -9.19 28.50
CA ALA A 696 1.40 -8.28 27.63
C ALA A 696 2.81 -8.84 27.30
N VAL A 697 3.48 -9.49 28.26
CA VAL A 697 4.77 -10.18 28.03
C VAL A 697 4.58 -11.33 27.04
N ASN A 698 3.63 -12.24 27.25
CA ASN A 698 3.36 -13.36 26.37
C ASN A 698 3.14 -12.94 24.92
N PHE A 699 2.23 -11.97 24.69
CA PHE A 699 2.00 -11.46 23.32
C PHE A 699 3.20 -10.69 22.80
N GLY A 700 3.86 -9.89 23.66
CA GLY A 700 5.07 -9.19 23.29
C GLY A 700 6.16 -10.11 22.75
N ILE A 701 6.41 -11.22 23.42
CA ILE A 701 7.40 -12.23 23.02
C ILE A 701 7.03 -12.84 21.66
N VAL A 702 5.77 -13.24 21.46
CA VAL A 702 5.29 -13.76 20.16
C VAL A 702 5.58 -12.77 19.02
N TYR A 703 5.46 -11.46 19.29
CA TYR A 703 5.70 -10.39 18.30
C TYR A 703 7.15 -9.89 18.28
N GLY A 704 8.06 -10.48 19.05
CA GLY A 704 9.47 -10.08 19.12
C GLY A 704 9.65 -8.67 19.70
N ILE A 705 8.91 -8.32 20.74
CA ILE A 705 8.95 -6.99 21.37
C ILE A 705 10.31 -6.73 22.01
N SER A 706 10.80 -5.49 21.92
CA SER A 706 12.00 -5.05 22.63
C SER A 706 11.67 -4.60 24.06
N ASP A 707 12.69 -4.53 24.93
CA ASP A 707 12.62 -3.94 26.26
C ASP A 707 11.99 -2.54 26.27
N PHE A 708 12.34 -1.71 25.28
CA PHE A 708 11.75 -0.37 25.08
C PHE A 708 10.24 -0.44 24.73
N GLY A 709 9.87 -1.37 23.85
CA GLY A 709 8.47 -1.56 23.44
C GLY A 709 7.61 -2.04 24.60
N LEU A 710 8.10 -3.03 25.35
CA LEU A 710 7.41 -3.57 26.51
C LEU A 710 7.29 -2.55 27.66
N ALA A 711 8.36 -1.79 27.92
CA ALA A 711 8.35 -0.70 28.91
C ALA A 711 7.23 0.31 28.64
N LYS A 712 7.09 0.72 27.37
CA LYS A 712 6.03 1.65 26.95
C LYS A 712 4.63 1.03 27.08
N GLN A 713 4.47 -0.27 26.79
CA GLN A 713 3.18 -0.96 26.82
C GLN A 713 2.68 -1.17 28.25
N LEU A 714 3.59 -1.41 29.21
CA LEU A 714 3.29 -1.66 30.61
C LEU A 714 3.37 -0.42 31.48
N ASP A 715 3.80 0.71 30.93
CA ASP A 715 4.09 1.97 31.66
C ASP A 715 5.06 1.75 32.84
N VAL A 716 6.14 1.02 32.57
CA VAL A 716 7.20 0.70 33.54
C VAL A 716 8.58 1.18 33.06
N GLY A 717 9.57 1.15 33.95
CA GLY A 717 10.95 1.46 33.58
C GLY A 717 11.53 0.44 32.59
N ARG A 718 12.40 0.93 31.67
CA ARG A 718 13.04 0.04 30.67
C ARG A 718 13.81 -1.11 31.31
N LYS A 719 14.45 -0.87 32.45
CA LYS A 719 15.21 -1.88 33.20
C LYS A 719 14.31 -2.97 33.80
N GLU A 720 13.13 -2.57 34.23
CA GLU A 720 12.10 -3.48 34.75
C GLU A 720 11.52 -4.33 33.62
N ALA A 721 11.17 -3.71 32.48
CA ALA A 721 10.70 -4.45 31.30
C ALA A 721 11.74 -5.45 30.77
N ALA A 722 13.02 -5.09 30.78
CA ALA A 722 14.11 -6.02 30.45
C ALA A 722 14.14 -7.19 31.44
N GLY A 723 14.00 -6.94 32.73
CA GLY A 723 13.90 -7.99 33.76
C GLY A 723 12.76 -8.97 33.51
N TYR A 724 11.59 -8.50 33.10
CA TYR A 724 10.47 -9.38 32.73
C TYR A 724 10.78 -10.28 31.53
N ILE A 725 11.45 -9.74 30.52
CA ILE A 725 11.87 -10.50 29.34
C ILE A 725 12.93 -11.55 29.73
N ASP A 726 13.91 -11.16 30.55
CA ASP A 726 14.97 -12.06 31.00
C ASP A 726 14.41 -13.21 31.86
N SER A 727 13.56 -12.92 32.85
CA SER A 727 12.87 -13.93 33.67
C SER A 727 12.02 -14.87 32.81
N TYR A 728 11.32 -14.34 31.82
CA TYR A 728 10.54 -15.15 30.86
C TYR A 728 11.44 -16.16 30.15
N PHE A 729 12.57 -15.71 29.59
CA PHE A 729 13.49 -16.58 28.83
C PHE A 729 14.33 -17.52 29.72
N GLU A 730 14.49 -17.22 31.00
CA GLU A 730 15.08 -18.14 31.97
C GLU A 730 14.15 -19.31 32.27
N ARG A 731 12.85 -19.07 32.26
CA ARG A 731 11.84 -20.11 32.53
C ARG A 731 11.45 -20.87 31.26
N TYR A 732 11.16 -20.16 30.19
CA TYR A 732 10.74 -20.73 28.91
C TYR A 732 11.92 -20.88 27.96
N THR A 733 12.83 -21.81 28.29
CA THR A 733 14.10 -22.02 27.57
C THR A 733 13.88 -22.53 26.14
N GLY A 734 12.83 -23.31 25.92
CA GLY A 734 12.43 -23.78 24.59
C GLY A 734 12.04 -22.61 23.67
N VAL A 735 11.32 -21.61 24.18
CA VAL A 735 10.96 -20.41 23.41
C VAL A 735 12.20 -19.60 23.04
N LYS A 736 13.13 -19.40 23.98
CA LYS A 736 14.41 -18.72 23.70
C LYS A 736 15.18 -19.41 22.58
N LYS A 737 15.35 -20.72 22.69
CA LYS A 737 16.04 -21.52 21.68
C LYS A 737 15.37 -21.43 20.33
N TYR A 738 14.04 -21.53 20.29
CA TYR A 738 13.28 -21.34 19.03
C TYR A 738 13.59 -20.00 18.36
N MET A 739 13.59 -18.90 19.12
CA MET A 739 13.84 -17.57 18.59
C MET A 739 15.26 -17.43 18.00
N GLU A 740 16.25 -18.00 18.64
CA GLU A 740 17.64 -18.04 18.17
C GLU A 740 17.76 -18.88 16.89
N ASP A 741 17.23 -20.11 16.93
CA ASP A 741 17.30 -21.08 15.84
C ASP A 741 16.57 -20.61 14.58
N ILE A 742 15.37 -20.01 14.72
CA ILE A 742 14.59 -19.56 13.55
C ILE A 742 15.25 -18.37 12.84
N VAL A 743 15.89 -17.47 13.58
CA VAL A 743 16.65 -16.36 13.01
C VAL A 743 17.92 -16.87 12.31
N ALA A 744 18.64 -17.85 12.91
CA ALA A 744 19.79 -18.48 12.28
C ALA A 744 19.39 -19.19 10.99
N LYS A 745 18.32 -19.97 11.02
CA LYS A 745 17.75 -20.65 9.85
C LYS A 745 17.32 -19.67 8.76
N ALA A 746 16.67 -18.57 9.14
CA ALA A 746 16.27 -17.53 8.19
C ALA A 746 17.48 -16.87 7.51
N ARG A 747 18.57 -16.64 8.24
CA ARG A 747 19.83 -16.13 7.67
C ARG A 747 20.48 -17.11 6.71
N GLU A 748 20.39 -18.40 6.97
CA GLU A 748 20.96 -19.45 6.10
C GLU A 748 20.17 -19.57 4.79
N GLN A 749 18.85 -19.77 4.87
CA GLN A 749 18.02 -20.14 3.71
C GLN A 749 17.27 -18.97 3.06
N GLY A 750 17.24 -17.78 3.69
CA GLY A 750 16.59 -16.58 3.16
C GLY A 750 15.07 -16.53 3.33
N TYR A 751 14.46 -17.51 4.00
CA TYR A 751 13.03 -17.55 4.28
C TYR A 751 12.73 -18.25 5.60
N VAL A 752 11.49 -18.13 6.06
CA VAL A 752 10.90 -18.94 7.13
C VAL A 752 9.63 -19.62 6.63
N SER A 753 9.20 -20.69 7.30
CA SER A 753 7.98 -21.43 6.93
C SER A 753 7.07 -21.69 8.12
N THR A 754 5.77 -21.80 7.84
CA THR A 754 4.77 -22.29 8.79
C THR A 754 4.88 -23.80 8.98
N LEU A 755 4.17 -24.36 9.96
CA LEU A 755 4.04 -25.82 10.13
C LEU A 755 3.42 -26.50 8.90
N MET A 756 2.61 -25.77 8.11
CA MET A 756 1.97 -26.28 6.90
C MET A 756 2.80 -26.04 5.62
N GLY A 757 4.03 -25.49 5.77
CA GLY A 757 4.98 -25.30 4.68
C GLY A 757 4.86 -23.96 3.92
N ARG A 758 3.99 -23.03 4.33
CA ARG A 758 3.91 -21.68 3.72
C ARG A 758 5.22 -20.94 3.93
N ARG A 759 5.83 -20.43 2.87
CA ARG A 759 7.10 -19.71 2.94
C ARG A 759 6.89 -18.20 2.97
N ARG A 760 7.73 -17.52 3.72
CA ARG A 760 7.91 -16.07 3.67
C ARG A 760 9.37 -15.74 3.46
N TYR A 761 9.69 -15.12 2.35
CA TYR A 761 11.06 -14.68 2.03
C TYR A 761 11.44 -13.43 2.81
N LEU A 762 12.68 -13.37 3.26
CA LEU A 762 13.22 -12.31 4.13
C LEU A 762 14.55 -11.80 3.56
N PRO A 763 14.54 -11.08 2.44
CA PRO A 763 15.78 -10.60 1.81
C PRO A 763 16.58 -9.67 2.73
N GLU A 764 15.92 -8.92 3.62
CA GLU A 764 16.54 -7.97 4.53
C GLU A 764 17.23 -8.62 5.75
N ILE A 765 17.11 -9.93 5.95
CA ILE A 765 17.65 -10.64 7.13
C ILE A 765 19.19 -10.55 7.23
N ARG A 766 19.86 -10.30 6.09
CA ARG A 766 21.32 -10.12 6.00
C ARG A 766 21.72 -8.66 5.78
N SER A 767 20.78 -7.71 5.87
CA SER A 767 21.04 -6.29 5.65
C SER A 767 22.07 -5.74 6.64
N SER A 768 22.99 -4.89 6.17
CA SER A 768 23.90 -4.12 7.01
C SER A 768 23.16 -3.06 7.83
N ASN A 769 22.00 -2.58 7.36
CA ASN A 769 21.14 -1.65 8.08
C ASN A 769 20.50 -2.34 9.28
N PHE A 770 20.84 -1.86 10.48
CA PHE A 770 20.34 -2.43 11.74
C PHE A 770 18.80 -2.45 11.82
N ASN A 771 18.12 -1.39 11.38
CA ASN A 771 16.66 -1.31 11.48
C ASN A 771 15.97 -2.32 10.56
N LEU A 772 16.44 -2.47 9.31
CA LEU A 772 15.92 -3.46 8.36
C LEU A 772 16.18 -4.87 8.84
N ARG A 773 17.41 -5.16 9.28
CA ARG A 773 17.77 -6.47 9.81
C ARG A 773 16.96 -6.82 11.06
N SER A 774 16.85 -5.91 12.03
CA SER A 774 16.07 -6.14 13.26
C SER A 774 14.58 -6.32 12.96
N PHE A 775 14.05 -5.62 11.94
CA PHE A 775 12.67 -5.85 11.47
C PHE A 775 12.52 -7.25 10.86
N ALA A 776 13.45 -7.69 10.02
CA ALA A 776 13.45 -9.01 9.40
C ALA A 776 13.60 -10.13 10.45
N GLU A 777 14.41 -9.94 11.49
CA GLU A 777 14.57 -10.88 12.60
C GLU A 777 13.26 -11.07 13.39
N ARG A 778 12.58 -9.97 13.74
CA ARG A 778 11.25 -10.05 14.37
C ARG A 778 10.22 -10.71 13.44
N THR A 779 10.29 -10.43 12.17
CA THR A 779 9.43 -11.06 11.17
C THR A 779 9.70 -12.57 11.06
N ALA A 780 10.96 -13.00 11.16
CA ALA A 780 11.33 -14.40 11.16
C ALA A 780 10.76 -15.17 12.37
N ILE A 781 10.75 -14.55 13.54
CA ILE A 781 10.19 -15.13 14.77
C ILE A 781 8.66 -15.25 14.67
N ASN A 782 8.00 -14.19 14.21
CA ASN A 782 6.54 -14.08 14.24
C ASN A 782 5.85 -14.87 13.12
N THR A 783 6.43 -14.90 11.90
CA THR A 783 5.76 -15.48 10.73
C THR A 783 5.39 -16.95 10.88
N PRO A 784 6.24 -17.87 11.42
CA PRO A 784 5.83 -19.26 11.61
C PRO A 784 4.61 -19.41 12.51
N ILE A 785 4.48 -18.57 13.53
CA ILE A 785 3.37 -18.61 14.49
C ILE A 785 2.10 -18.07 13.85
N GLN A 786 2.11 -16.82 13.38
CA GLN A 786 0.93 -16.18 12.77
C GLN A 786 0.50 -16.87 11.48
N GLY A 787 1.45 -17.27 10.65
CA GLY A 787 1.14 -17.96 9.41
C GLY A 787 0.53 -19.34 9.66
N THR A 788 1.01 -20.08 10.65
CA THR A 788 0.40 -21.36 11.04
C THR A 788 -1.03 -21.16 11.57
N ALA A 789 -1.27 -20.11 12.37
CA ALA A 789 -2.62 -19.77 12.81
C ALA A 789 -3.55 -19.46 11.64
N ALA A 790 -3.06 -18.73 10.63
CA ALA A 790 -3.81 -18.45 9.41
C ALA A 790 -4.10 -19.72 8.60
N ASP A 791 -3.13 -20.61 8.47
CA ASP A 791 -3.30 -21.90 7.76
C ASP A 791 -4.31 -22.81 8.48
N ILE A 792 -4.27 -22.88 9.82
CA ILE A 792 -5.24 -23.60 10.63
C ILE A 792 -6.65 -23.01 10.43
N MET A 793 -6.80 -21.69 10.46
CA MET A 793 -8.09 -21.03 10.24
C MET A 793 -8.65 -21.35 8.85
N LYS A 794 -7.85 -21.28 7.80
CA LYS A 794 -8.25 -21.62 6.43
C LYS A 794 -8.76 -23.06 6.32
N LYS A 795 -8.03 -23.98 6.94
CA LYS A 795 -8.43 -25.39 6.98
C LYS A 795 -9.72 -25.58 7.78
N ALA A 796 -9.88 -24.87 8.89
CA ALA A 796 -11.10 -24.86 9.68
C ALA A 796 -12.30 -24.39 8.86
N MET A 797 -12.16 -23.26 8.13
CA MET A 797 -13.22 -22.74 7.25
C MET A 797 -13.69 -23.77 6.22
N ILE A 798 -12.74 -24.44 5.56
CA ILE A 798 -13.03 -25.49 4.59
C ILE A 798 -13.74 -26.67 5.26
N ALA A 799 -13.27 -27.09 6.45
CA ALA A 799 -13.88 -28.19 7.19
C ALA A 799 -15.29 -27.84 7.66
N VAL A 800 -15.49 -26.64 8.23
CA VAL A 800 -16.81 -26.17 8.68
C VAL A 800 -17.79 -26.14 7.51
N GLN A 801 -17.42 -25.52 6.37
CA GLN A 801 -18.30 -25.47 5.20
C GLN A 801 -18.68 -26.88 4.71
N ARG A 802 -17.68 -27.76 4.64
CA ARG A 802 -17.92 -29.16 4.21
C ARG A 802 -18.88 -29.90 5.15
N GLU A 803 -18.77 -29.74 6.46
CA GLU A 803 -19.64 -30.40 7.43
C GLU A 803 -21.04 -29.75 7.43
N LEU A 804 -21.18 -28.44 7.25
CA LEU A 804 -22.48 -27.77 7.04
C LEU A 804 -23.19 -28.30 5.78
N ASP A 805 -22.47 -28.43 4.67
CA ASP A 805 -22.99 -28.98 3.41
C ASP A 805 -23.44 -30.43 3.57
N LYS A 806 -22.67 -31.27 4.25
CA LYS A 806 -23.01 -32.67 4.52
C LYS A 806 -24.27 -32.83 5.39
N ALA A 807 -24.38 -31.98 6.39
CA ALA A 807 -25.52 -31.95 7.29
C ALA A 807 -26.75 -31.28 6.69
N GLN A 808 -26.59 -30.68 5.48
CA GLN A 808 -27.63 -29.92 4.77
C GLN A 808 -28.23 -28.80 5.63
N CYS A 809 -27.39 -28.17 6.47
CA CYS A 809 -27.77 -27.04 7.33
C CYS A 809 -28.12 -25.80 6.48
N LYS A 810 -29.12 -25.04 6.94
CA LYS A 810 -29.43 -23.71 6.41
C LYS A 810 -28.41 -22.67 6.90
N SER A 811 -27.86 -22.89 8.08
CA SER A 811 -26.84 -22.07 8.71
C SER A 811 -25.61 -21.95 7.82
N ARG A 812 -24.97 -20.77 7.83
CA ARG A 812 -23.85 -20.48 6.90
C ARG A 812 -22.81 -19.54 7.51
N ILE A 813 -21.58 -19.63 7.02
CA ILE A 813 -20.48 -18.73 7.41
C ILE A 813 -20.69 -17.38 6.72
N LEU A 814 -20.54 -16.28 7.50
CA LEU A 814 -20.65 -14.90 7.02
C LEU A 814 -19.31 -14.19 6.99
N LEU A 815 -18.57 -14.24 8.10
CA LEU A 815 -17.31 -13.50 8.27
C LEU A 815 -16.23 -14.38 8.86
N GLN A 816 -15.00 -14.02 8.52
CA GLN A 816 -13.78 -14.44 9.21
C GLN A 816 -13.07 -13.19 9.73
N VAL A 817 -12.79 -13.13 11.02
CA VAL A 817 -12.17 -11.97 11.69
C VAL A 817 -11.06 -12.46 12.61
N HIS A 818 -9.80 -12.32 12.21
CA HIS A 818 -8.62 -12.81 12.93
C HIS A 818 -8.65 -14.32 13.15
N ASP A 819 -8.98 -14.77 14.35
CA ASP A 819 -9.12 -16.16 14.81
C ASP A 819 -10.59 -16.58 15.07
N GLU A 820 -11.53 -15.77 14.61
CA GLU A 820 -12.97 -15.91 14.75
C GLU A 820 -13.66 -16.22 13.43
N LEU A 821 -14.67 -17.11 13.46
CA LEU A 821 -15.68 -17.30 12.42
C LEU A 821 -17.04 -16.80 12.92
N VAL A 822 -17.76 -16.04 12.11
CA VAL A 822 -19.11 -15.58 12.39
C VAL A 822 -20.06 -16.24 11.40
N LEU A 823 -21.08 -16.92 11.94
CA LEU A 823 -22.14 -17.58 11.21
C LEU A 823 -23.49 -16.94 11.52
N GLU A 824 -24.46 -17.04 10.59
CA GLU A 824 -25.88 -16.88 10.93
C GLU A 824 -26.55 -18.26 11.01
N VAL A 825 -27.37 -18.44 12.06
CA VAL A 825 -27.88 -19.75 12.47
C VAL A 825 -29.37 -19.64 12.78
N THR A 826 -30.12 -20.70 12.46
CA THR A 826 -31.50 -20.83 12.90
C THR A 826 -31.56 -21.45 14.31
N GLU A 827 -32.57 -21.13 15.10
CA GLU A 827 -32.69 -21.61 16.47
C GLU A 827 -32.75 -23.15 16.55
N ASP A 828 -33.38 -23.80 15.56
CA ASP A 828 -33.50 -25.25 15.46
C ASP A 828 -32.17 -25.95 15.13
N GLU A 829 -31.24 -25.28 14.43
CA GLU A 829 -29.93 -25.84 14.09
C GLU A 829 -28.82 -25.46 15.12
N LYS A 830 -29.08 -24.58 16.07
CA LYS A 830 -28.10 -23.96 16.97
C LYS A 830 -27.15 -24.96 17.64
N GLU A 831 -27.69 -25.96 18.34
CA GLU A 831 -26.87 -26.93 19.07
C GLU A 831 -26.07 -27.84 18.12
N GLN A 832 -26.70 -28.27 17.02
CA GLN A 832 -26.04 -29.08 16.00
C GLN A 832 -24.89 -28.33 15.36
N VAL A 833 -25.12 -27.08 14.90
CA VAL A 833 -24.11 -26.27 14.24
C VAL A 833 -22.98 -25.91 15.20
N ALA A 834 -23.30 -25.55 16.47
CA ALA A 834 -22.30 -25.27 17.50
C ALA A 834 -21.34 -26.45 17.70
N GLN A 835 -21.88 -27.67 17.81
CA GLN A 835 -21.06 -28.88 17.96
C GLN A 835 -20.25 -29.19 16.69
N LEU A 836 -20.84 -29.03 15.52
CA LEU A 836 -20.21 -29.26 14.24
C LEU A 836 -19.04 -28.30 14.01
N VAL A 837 -19.26 -27.00 14.24
CA VAL A 837 -18.23 -25.97 14.06
C VAL A 837 -17.09 -26.17 15.05
N ARG A 838 -17.40 -26.40 16.34
CA ARG A 838 -16.38 -26.69 17.36
C ARG A 838 -15.53 -27.89 16.96
N THR A 839 -16.14 -29.01 16.59
CA THR A 839 -15.42 -30.23 16.20
C THR A 839 -14.55 -30.00 14.95
N ALA A 840 -15.06 -29.27 13.94
CA ALA A 840 -14.31 -28.96 12.74
C ALA A 840 -13.12 -28.02 13.00
N MET A 841 -13.29 -27.01 13.85
CA MET A 841 -12.22 -26.09 14.22
C MET A 841 -11.15 -26.80 15.07
N GLU A 842 -11.54 -27.49 16.11
CA GLU A 842 -10.60 -28.22 17.00
C GLU A 842 -9.84 -29.31 16.24
N GLY A 843 -10.47 -29.95 15.27
CA GLY A 843 -9.87 -30.96 14.40
C GLY A 843 -9.08 -30.43 13.21
N ALA A 844 -8.97 -29.12 13.02
CA ALA A 844 -8.33 -28.53 11.85
C ALA A 844 -6.82 -28.82 11.77
N ALA A 845 -6.14 -28.99 12.88
CA ALA A 845 -4.72 -29.39 12.92
C ALA A 845 -4.46 -30.39 14.03
N SER A 846 -3.50 -31.28 13.81
CA SER A 846 -2.96 -32.18 14.84
C SER A 846 -1.72 -31.54 15.44
N LEU A 847 -1.85 -30.99 16.64
CA LEU A 847 -0.77 -30.41 17.42
C LEU A 847 -0.51 -31.28 18.65
N ASP A 848 0.64 -31.09 19.33
CA ASP A 848 0.99 -31.82 20.57
C ASP A 848 0.06 -31.51 21.77
N ILE A 849 -0.74 -30.46 21.61
CA ILE A 849 -1.77 -29.98 22.52
C ILE A 849 -3.07 -29.71 21.77
N PRO A 850 -4.24 -29.88 22.42
CA PRO A 850 -5.52 -29.66 21.76
C PRO A 850 -5.71 -28.20 21.31
N LEU A 851 -6.29 -27.99 20.14
CA LEU A 851 -6.91 -26.71 19.80
C LEU A 851 -8.26 -26.64 20.54
N LEU A 852 -8.62 -25.47 21.02
CA LEU A 852 -9.91 -25.22 21.68
C LEU A 852 -10.63 -24.08 20.96
N ALA A 853 -11.92 -24.29 20.70
CA ALA A 853 -12.79 -23.32 20.07
C ALA A 853 -13.96 -22.96 21.00
N ASP A 854 -14.06 -21.69 21.36
CA ASP A 854 -15.17 -21.15 22.14
C ASP A 854 -16.30 -20.76 21.18
N VAL A 855 -17.52 -21.25 21.46
CA VAL A 855 -18.69 -21.01 20.63
C VAL A 855 -19.76 -20.29 21.43
N ASN A 856 -20.14 -19.09 20.98
CA ASN A 856 -21.15 -18.25 21.61
C ASN A 856 -22.20 -17.80 20.59
N CYS A 857 -23.45 -17.66 21.02
CA CYS A 857 -24.56 -17.18 20.19
C CYS A 857 -25.16 -15.90 20.77
N GLY A 858 -25.63 -15.02 19.90
CA GLY A 858 -26.28 -13.78 20.30
C GLY A 858 -27.26 -13.30 19.21
N ARG A 859 -28.08 -12.33 19.56
CA ARG A 859 -28.99 -11.68 18.61
C ARG A 859 -28.31 -10.67 17.71
N ASP A 860 -27.13 -10.22 18.13
CA ASP A 860 -26.25 -9.37 17.35
C ASP A 860 -24.78 -9.82 17.54
N TRP A 861 -23.86 -9.28 16.77
CA TRP A 861 -22.45 -9.68 16.83
C TRP A 861 -21.77 -9.28 18.16
N ALA A 862 -22.24 -8.25 18.86
CA ALA A 862 -21.66 -7.87 20.15
C ALA A 862 -22.05 -8.85 21.27
N GLU A 863 -23.25 -9.42 21.22
CA GLU A 863 -23.71 -10.40 22.19
C GLU A 863 -22.99 -11.75 22.10
N THR A 864 -22.28 -12.02 20.99
CA THR A 864 -21.50 -13.26 20.81
C THR A 864 -20.12 -13.24 21.49
N LYS A 865 -19.76 -12.17 22.22
CA LYS A 865 -18.44 -12.00 22.87
C LYS A 865 -18.52 -11.92 24.38
#